data_31a99866f2cc3cb7db9b8173da6c9d82
#
_entry.id   31a99866f2cc3cb7db9b8173da6c9d82
#
_cell.length_a   1.000
_cell.length_b   1.000
_cell.length_c   1.000
_cell.angle_alpha   90.00
_cell.angle_beta   90.00
_cell.angle_gamma   90.00
#
_symmetry.space_group_name_H-M   'P 1'
#
loop_
_entity.id
_entity.type
_entity.pdbx_description
1 polymer ?
#
loop_
_entity_poly.entity_id
_entity_poly.type
_entity_poly.pdbx_seq_one_letter_code
_entity_poly.pdbx_strand_id
1 'polypeptide(L)'
;MKKYLLFVLTFVGLNLMAQNRPESYNYQRGLEAVQNEKTEEALEYFNKDLKENPKNGYSHSWVAWLYLNEEEFGNALTAADLAIKYLPKKDTEYVIFAYNTRAGVYLHLDDTTKAISDYTAAIKANPEEPSSYKQRAQIYYEQERYDLADADYDKMIELKPGDVMGYMGKGRNANGQKRWDDAIKIFDYVEKLANDYSSVYAFRAEAYIGKEKWNEATDDLVKSLSIDWDRKTMYMMSELKEPAFTMMVSKMRVQSAKEPNDSKWPYLIGTLYEQNKDYEKAAKAYTDANAREVSPVTYYRMSVCHFVLGDFENAMTDIDNALNMDSLDMDYMSYKANIYYEMGKPLQAIDQWTNVLSHYPDNYWAYYRRGWFRKIIGDYDNALEDLSMSIVLEPLYTYSYDARADIYLKQGKRELAEADFRKIIEIEDSPEKYECIHYAYQGLGYKEKAIGAMDSIIARKQNSSGVYYDAACLYSKMGMKEEALRFMEISLEKGYRRFAHMEVDEDLDFIRNSEEYKALINKYKSVKAKSTGKTDTSVSESNSIIDMTTTEIPFVKEDGVCKVKCSINGLPLHFVFDTGASDVTISTVEATFMMKNGYLNSKDVIGSQRYMDANGDINVGTVINLKSVSIGDFELNNVRASVVRSQKAPLLLGQSVLGRLGKIEIDNPGRVLKIKHQGNVNY
;
A
#
# COMPACT_ATOMS: atom_id res chain seq x y z
N MET A 1 8.29 -7.94 13.13
CA MET A 1 9.34 -8.99 13.21
C MET A 1 9.94 -9.39 11.86
N LYS A 2 9.15 -9.77 10.85
CA LYS A 2 9.64 -10.33 9.56
C LYS A 2 10.77 -9.54 8.85
N LYS A 3 10.73 -8.21 8.80
CA LYS A 3 11.73 -7.40 8.09
C LYS A 3 13.09 -7.21 8.81
N TYR A 4 13.13 -7.32 10.13
CA TYR A 4 14.38 -7.17 10.89
C TYR A 4 15.26 -8.44 10.88
N LEU A 5 14.65 -9.61 10.80
CA LEU A 5 15.39 -10.87 10.70
C LEU A 5 16.14 -10.98 9.36
N LEU A 6 15.53 -10.47 8.28
CA LEU A 6 16.12 -10.48 6.94
C LEU A 6 17.43 -9.66 6.87
N PHE A 7 17.46 -8.48 7.51
CA PHE A 7 18.61 -7.56 7.41
C PHE A 7 19.83 -8.03 8.19
N VAL A 8 19.64 -8.71 9.32
CA VAL A 8 20.74 -9.24 10.15
C VAL A 8 21.38 -10.48 9.50
N LEU A 9 20.56 -11.32 8.88
CA LEU A 9 21.06 -12.52 8.18
C LEU A 9 21.82 -12.19 6.88
N THR A 10 21.44 -11.12 6.16
CA THR A 10 22.18 -10.65 4.98
C THR A 10 23.57 -10.11 5.33
N PHE A 11 23.72 -9.41 6.45
CA PHE A 11 25.03 -8.87 6.86
C PHE A 11 26.00 -9.96 7.33
N VAL A 12 25.49 -10.99 8.01
CA VAL A 12 26.29 -12.19 8.37
C VAL A 12 26.69 -12.97 7.12
N GLY A 13 25.76 -13.10 6.14
CA GLY A 13 26.03 -13.78 4.87
C GLY A 13 27.17 -13.19 4.05
N LEU A 14 27.28 -11.85 4.01
CA LEU A 14 28.35 -11.17 3.25
C LEU A 14 29.75 -11.39 3.83
N ASN A 15 29.90 -11.51 5.15
CA ASN A 15 31.18 -11.81 5.80
C ASN A 15 31.61 -13.30 5.62
N LEU A 16 30.64 -14.19 5.39
CA LEU A 16 30.87 -15.61 5.20
C LEU A 16 31.57 -15.96 3.85
N MET A 17 31.61 -15.01 2.91
CA MET A 17 32.13 -15.27 1.56
C MET A 17 33.65 -15.23 1.40
N ALA A 18 34.41 -14.84 2.45
CA ALA A 18 35.84 -14.49 2.33
C ALA A 18 36.86 -15.58 2.72
N GLN A 19 36.45 -16.81 3.12
CA GLN A 19 37.40 -17.83 3.63
C GLN A 19 37.33 -19.15 2.88
N ASN A 20 38.45 -19.93 2.94
CA ASN A 20 38.68 -21.26 2.31
C ASN A 20 37.53 -22.25 2.60
N ARG A 21 36.56 -22.35 1.70
CA ARG A 21 35.37 -23.20 1.80
C ARG A 21 35.17 -23.96 0.48
N PRO A 22 34.16 -24.83 0.34
CA PRO A 22 34.11 -25.72 -0.82
C PRO A 22 34.42 -25.02 -2.14
N GLU A 23 35.41 -25.57 -2.86
CA GLU A 23 35.84 -25.03 -4.16
C GLU A 23 34.98 -25.54 -5.32
N SER A 24 33.86 -26.24 -5.02
CA SER A 24 32.98 -26.71 -6.09
C SER A 24 32.44 -25.57 -6.92
N TYR A 25 32.42 -25.73 -8.23
CA TYR A 25 31.95 -24.74 -9.17
C TYR A 25 30.51 -24.30 -8.83
N ASN A 26 29.63 -25.26 -8.55
CA ASN A 26 28.23 -24.99 -8.26
C ASN A 26 28.04 -24.18 -6.95
N TYR A 27 28.83 -24.51 -5.89
CA TYR A 27 28.82 -23.75 -4.65
C TYR A 27 29.25 -22.28 -4.87
N GLN A 28 30.35 -22.06 -5.60
CA GLN A 28 30.84 -20.70 -5.88
C GLN A 28 29.85 -19.88 -6.73
N ARG A 29 29.22 -20.50 -7.73
CA ARG A 29 28.18 -19.88 -8.54
C ARG A 29 26.95 -19.56 -7.71
N GLY A 30 26.60 -20.42 -6.76
CA GLY A 30 25.51 -20.15 -5.80
C GLY A 30 25.80 -18.92 -4.94
N LEU A 31 27.02 -18.77 -4.41
CA LEU A 31 27.44 -17.59 -3.67
C LEU A 31 27.39 -16.31 -4.51
N GLU A 32 27.87 -16.38 -5.76
CA GLU A 32 27.82 -15.24 -6.69
C GLU A 32 26.35 -14.82 -6.99
N ALA A 33 25.46 -15.78 -7.14
CA ALA A 33 24.04 -15.51 -7.34
C ALA A 33 23.39 -14.86 -6.10
N VAL A 34 23.76 -15.31 -4.87
CA VAL A 34 23.32 -14.64 -3.63
C VAL A 34 23.80 -13.20 -3.57
N GLN A 35 25.07 -12.92 -3.93
CA GLN A 35 25.61 -11.55 -3.96
C GLN A 35 24.87 -10.65 -4.94
N ASN A 36 24.37 -11.21 -6.03
CA ASN A 36 23.60 -10.48 -7.05
C ASN A 36 22.08 -10.50 -6.80
N GLU A 37 21.64 -10.90 -5.61
CA GLU A 37 20.23 -10.99 -5.19
C GLU A 37 19.35 -11.87 -6.10
N LYS A 38 19.96 -12.87 -6.76
CA LYS A 38 19.30 -13.81 -7.66
C LYS A 38 18.91 -15.10 -6.93
N THR A 39 17.86 -15.06 -6.14
CA THR A 39 17.44 -16.13 -5.24
C THR A 39 17.21 -17.47 -5.94
N GLU A 40 16.45 -17.49 -7.03
CA GLU A 40 16.15 -18.72 -7.80
C GLU A 40 17.43 -19.34 -8.40
N GLU A 41 18.30 -18.51 -8.99
CA GLU A 41 19.58 -18.95 -9.56
C GLU A 41 20.51 -19.51 -8.46
N ALA A 42 20.56 -18.86 -7.29
CA ALA A 42 21.33 -19.34 -6.15
C ALA A 42 20.85 -20.69 -5.66
N LEU A 43 19.54 -20.87 -5.50
CA LEU A 43 18.92 -22.12 -5.07
C LEU A 43 19.22 -23.26 -6.08
N GLU A 44 19.15 -22.98 -7.37
CA GLU A 44 19.46 -23.92 -8.43
C GLU A 44 20.92 -24.42 -8.33
N TYR A 45 21.88 -23.50 -8.16
CA TYR A 45 23.29 -23.86 -8.07
C TYR A 45 23.61 -24.63 -6.78
N PHE A 46 23.11 -24.21 -5.61
CA PHE A 46 23.32 -24.97 -4.39
C PHE A 46 22.68 -26.36 -4.44
N ASN A 47 21.50 -26.50 -5.07
CA ASN A 47 20.89 -27.81 -5.28
C ASN A 47 21.68 -28.70 -6.26
N LYS A 48 22.33 -28.11 -7.28
CA LYS A 48 23.28 -28.84 -8.15
C LYS A 48 24.48 -29.32 -7.35
N ASP A 49 25.07 -28.46 -6.51
CA ASP A 49 26.15 -28.84 -5.62
C ASP A 49 25.75 -30.00 -4.68
N LEU A 50 24.54 -29.92 -4.09
CA LEU A 50 24.03 -30.97 -3.19
C LEU A 50 23.72 -32.30 -3.90
N LYS A 51 23.44 -32.31 -5.20
CA LYS A 51 23.35 -33.56 -5.99
C LYS A 51 24.69 -34.24 -6.12
N GLU A 52 25.78 -33.48 -6.29
CA GLU A 52 27.14 -33.97 -6.39
C GLU A 52 27.72 -34.26 -5.01
N ASN A 53 27.43 -33.40 -4.04
CA ASN A 53 27.96 -33.42 -2.68
C ASN A 53 26.84 -33.37 -1.62
N PRO A 54 26.07 -34.48 -1.41
CA PRO A 54 24.89 -34.46 -0.53
C PRO A 54 25.17 -34.17 0.95
N LYS A 55 26.45 -34.19 1.35
CA LYS A 55 26.90 -33.89 2.71
C LYS A 55 27.57 -32.51 2.83
N ASN A 56 27.41 -31.65 1.83
CA ASN A 56 27.92 -30.29 1.91
C ASN A 56 27.10 -29.44 2.85
N GLY A 57 27.50 -29.32 4.12
CA GLY A 57 26.81 -28.51 5.14
C GLY A 57 26.75 -27.04 4.79
N TYR A 58 27.68 -26.51 4.02
CA TYR A 58 27.70 -25.12 3.58
C TYR A 58 26.57 -24.84 2.59
N SER A 59 26.39 -25.67 1.56
CA SER A 59 25.28 -25.55 0.61
C SER A 59 23.95 -25.74 1.29
N HIS A 60 23.83 -26.70 2.23
CA HIS A 60 22.63 -26.85 3.04
C HIS A 60 22.29 -25.59 3.85
N SER A 61 23.29 -24.87 4.38
CA SER A 61 23.07 -23.63 5.15
C SER A 61 22.47 -22.54 4.28
N TRP A 62 22.97 -22.36 3.07
CA TRP A 62 22.44 -21.39 2.12
C TRP A 62 21.05 -21.77 1.62
N VAL A 63 20.82 -23.03 1.30
CA VAL A 63 19.49 -23.55 0.90
C VAL A 63 18.46 -23.29 2.02
N ALA A 64 18.85 -23.54 3.29
CA ALA A 64 17.98 -23.26 4.43
C ALA A 64 17.61 -21.77 4.53
N TRP A 65 18.60 -20.89 4.35
CA TRP A 65 18.40 -19.46 4.40
C TRP A 65 17.54 -18.96 3.24
N LEU A 66 17.74 -19.46 2.01
CA LEU A 66 16.95 -19.11 0.84
C LEU A 66 15.49 -19.53 1.02
N TYR A 67 15.21 -20.76 1.45
CA TYR A 67 13.85 -21.22 1.74
C TYR A 67 13.18 -20.47 2.89
N LEU A 68 13.94 -20.02 3.91
CA LEU A 68 13.40 -19.17 4.96
C LEU A 68 12.93 -17.83 4.38
N ASN A 69 13.68 -17.24 3.46
CA ASN A 69 13.30 -15.99 2.80
C ASN A 69 12.09 -16.14 1.88
N GLU A 70 11.89 -17.30 1.29
CA GLU A 70 10.73 -17.67 0.46
C GLU A 70 9.54 -18.16 1.30
N GLU A 71 9.64 -18.13 2.61
CA GLU A 71 8.63 -18.62 3.57
C GLU A 71 8.32 -20.12 3.43
N GLU A 72 9.20 -20.91 2.79
CA GLU A 72 9.11 -22.35 2.68
C GLU A 72 9.67 -23.08 3.92
N PHE A 73 9.00 -22.90 5.06
CA PHE A 73 9.51 -23.28 6.39
C PHE A 73 9.84 -24.77 6.54
N GLY A 74 9.09 -25.67 5.90
CA GLY A 74 9.36 -27.12 5.93
C GLY A 74 10.67 -27.48 5.26
N ASN A 75 10.94 -26.93 4.09
CA ASN A 75 12.17 -27.12 3.33
C ASN A 75 13.35 -26.45 4.06
N ALA A 76 13.14 -25.25 4.61
CA ALA A 76 14.12 -24.51 5.40
C ALA A 76 14.60 -25.32 6.63
N LEU A 77 13.66 -25.91 7.42
CA LEU A 77 14.01 -26.76 8.56
C LEU A 77 14.84 -27.99 8.15
N THR A 78 14.38 -28.68 7.10
CA THR A 78 15.08 -29.88 6.60
C THR A 78 16.51 -29.55 6.19
N ALA A 79 16.70 -28.48 5.44
CA ALA A 79 18.01 -28.02 5.01
C ALA A 79 18.90 -27.58 6.19
N ALA A 80 18.33 -26.83 7.15
CA ALA A 80 19.03 -26.35 8.35
C ALA A 80 19.50 -27.53 9.24
N ASP A 81 18.69 -28.59 9.40
CA ASP A 81 19.04 -29.79 10.12
C ASP A 81 20.21 -30.52 9.46
N LEU A 82 20.22 -30.62 8.13
CA LEU A 82 21.31 -31.21 7.36
C LEU A 82 22.58 -30.33 7.44
N ALA A 83 22.44 -29.01 7.41
CA ALA A 83 23.54 -28.08 7.60
C ALA A 83 24.22 -28.32 8.95
N ILE A 84 23.45 -28.26 10.06
CA ILE A 84 23.98 -28.50 11.42
C ILE A 84 24.63 -29.86 11.56
N LYS A 85 24.07 -30.87 10.89
CA LYS A 85 24.60 -32.24 10.93
C LYS A 85 25.95 -32.37 10.20
N TYR A 86 26.14 -31.71 9.08
CA TYR A 86 27.29 -31.93 8.18
C TYR A 86 28.35 -30.82 8.25
N LEU A 87 28.04 -29.64 8.83
CA LEU A 87 29.07 -28.61 9.01
C LEU A 87 30.19 -29.05 9.94
N PRO A 88 31.46 -28.72 9.60
CA PRO A 88 32.57 -28.89 10.49
C PRO A 88 32.38 -28.05 11.76
N LYS A 89 32.40 -28.70 12.95
CA LYS A 89 32.20 -28.00 14.24
C LYS A 89 33.22 -26.88 14.51
N LYS A 90 34.38 -26.93 13.88
CA LYS A 90 35.42 -25.89 13.98
C LYS A 90 35.12 -24.64 13.16
N ASP A 91 34.23 -24.72 12.17
CA ASP A 91 33.78 -23.58 11.40
C ASP A 91 32.57 -22.94 12.12
N THR A 92 32.89 -22.23 13.20
CA THR A 92 31.87 -21.65 14.10
C THR A 92 30.98 -20.65 13.44
N GLU A 93 31.46 -19.93 12.41
CA GLU A 93 30.65 -18.94 11.68
C GLU A 93 29.49 -19.62 10.95
N TYR A 94 29.73 -20.68 10.18
CA TYR A 94 28.64 -21.39 9.49
C TYR A 94 27.76 -22.19 10.45
N VAL A 95 28.33 -22.70 11.54
CA VAL A 95 27.55 -23.36 12.61
C VAL A 95 26.55 -22.36 13.22
N ILE A 96 26.99 -21.13 13.52
CA ILE A 96 26.13 -20.06 14.01
C ILE A 96 25.08 -19.67 12.95
N PHE A 97 25.49 -19.52 11.69
CA PHE A 97 24.58 -19.21 10.60
C PHE A 97 23.46 -20.24 10.48
N ALA A 98 23.79 -21.54 10.51
CA ALA A 98 22.80 -22.61 10.43
C ALA A 98 21.85 -22.65 11.63
N TYR A 99 22.36 -22.48 12.88
CA TYR A 99 21.51 -22.39 14.06
C TYR A 99 20.61 -21.14 14.04
N ASN A 100 21.16 -19.98 13.68
CA ASN A 100 20.39 -18.74 13.61
C ASN A 100 19.31 -18.82 12.52
N THR A 101 19.59 -19.45 11.38
CA THR A 101 18.60 -19.69 10.32
C THR A 101 17.48 -20.60 10.82
N ARG A 102 17.80 -21.70 11.49
CA ARG A 102 16.79 -22.63 12.04
C ARG A 102 15.96 -21.96 13.15
N ALA A 103 16.61 -21.19 14.03
CA ALA A 103 15.92 -20.39 15.03
C ALA A 103 14.94 -19.38 14.38
N GLY A 104 15.35 -18.76 13.27
CA GLY A 104 14.47 -17.89 12.47
C GLY A 104 13.24 -18.63 11.97
N VAL A 105 13.39 -19.85 11.46
CA VAL A 105 12.23 -20.67 11.04
C VAL A 105 11.32 -20.97 12.22
N TYR A 106 11.88 -21.36 13.39
CA TYR A 106 11.07 -21.62 14.58
C TYR A 106 10.30 -20.38 15.05
N LEU A 107 10.87 -19.18 14.93
CA LEU A 107 10.13 -17.93 15.24
C LEU A 107 8.95 -17.71 14.29
N HIS A 108 9.08 -18.03 13.01
CA HIS A 108 7.97 -17.96 12.06
C HIS A 108 6.87 -18.99 12.35
N LEU A 109 7.23 -20.10 12.96
CA LEU A 109 6.31 -21.16 13.41
C LEU A 109 5.82 -20.95 14.85
N ASP A 110 6.09 -19.79 15.47
CA ASP A 110 5.76 -19.44 16.86
C ASP A 110 6.36 -20.38 17.92
N ASP A 111 7.38 -21.20 17.57
CA ASP A 111 8.10 -22.07 18.50
C ASP A 111 9.30 -21.34 19.12
N THR A 112 9.00 -20.37 19.98
CA THR A 112 10.04 -19.56 20.67
C THR A 112 10.97 -20.41 21.54
N THR A 113 10.50 -21.57 22.05
CA THR A 113 11.31 -22.46 22.89
C THR A 113 12.45 -23.09 22.09
N LYS A 114 12.17 -23.59 20.90
CA LYS A 114 13.22 -24.14 20.01
C LYS A 114 14.14 -23.05 19.48
N ALA A 115 13.59 -21.85 19.16
CA ALA A 115 14.40 -20.71 18.75
C ALA A 115 15.44 -20.33 19.82
N ILE A 116 15.03 -20.20 21.11
CA ILE A 116 15.95 -19.95 22.25
C ILE A 116 17.01 -21.06 22.38
N SER A 117 16.61 -22.32 22.18
CA SER A 117 17.54 -23.44 22.21
C SER A 117 18.63 -23.31 21.13
N ASP A 118 18.24 -22.95 19.91
CA ASP A 118 19.17 -22.80 18.80
C ASP A 118 20.09 -21.58 18.98
N TYR A 119 19.58 -20.44 19.40
CA TYR A 119 20.45 -19.31 19.76
C TYR A 119 21.40 -19.63 20.89
N THR A 120 20.97 -20.44 21.86
CA THR A 120 21.87 -20.93 22.92
C THR A 120 22.96 -21.87 22.39
N ALA A 121 22.62 -22.71 21.41
CA ALA A 121 23.60 -23.56 20.73
C ALA A 121 24.59 -22.73 19.89
N ALA A 122 24.12 -21.70 19.20
CA ALA A 122 24.95 -20.74 18.45
C ALA A 122 25.95 -20.01 19.39
N ILE A 123 25.47 -19.50 20.53
CA ILE A 123 26.30 -18.86 21.56
C ILE A 123 27.36 -19.84 22.10
N LYS A 124 26.99 -21.10 22.32
CA LYS A 124 27.94 -22.13 22.77
C LYS A 124 29.01 -22.42 21.72
N ALA A 125 28.68 -22.33 20.44
CA ALA A 125 29.63 -22.51 19.34
C ALA A 125 30.66 -21.37 19.27
N ASN A 126 30.23 -20.12 19.49
CA ASN A 126 31.11 -18.97 19.65
C ASN A 126 30.54 -17.97 20.66
N PRO A 127 31.05 -17.97 21.92
CA PRO A 127 30.60 -17.05 22.95
C PRO A 127 31.00 -15.56 22.71
N GLU A 128 31.88 -15.29 21.74
CA GLU A 128 32.37 -13.95 21.46
C GLU A 128 31.54 -13.24 20.32
N GLU A 129 30.56 -13.96 19.73
CA GLU A 129 29.71 -13.41 18.66
C GLU A 129 28.42 -12.81 19.22
N PRO A 130 28.23 -11.47 19.16
CA PRO A 130 27.09 -10.80 19.81
C PRO A 130 25.75 -11.04 19.15
N SER A 131 25.69 -11.46 17.88
CA SER A 131 24.42 -11.53 17.13
C SER A 131 23.41 -12.50 17.74
N SER A 132 23.84 -13.67 18.18
CA SER A 132 22.95 -14.67 18.79
C SER A 132 22.44 -14.24 20.18
N TYR A 133 23.25 -13.51 20.96
CA TYR A 133 22.81 -12.88 22.21
C TYR A 133 21.72 -11.86 21.93
N LYS A 134 21.91 -10.98 20.94
CA LYS A 134 20.92 -9.98 20.54
C LYS A 134 19.57 -10.62 20.21
N GLN A 135 19.57 -11.67 19.38
CA GLN A 135 18.34 -12.34 18.98
C GLN A 135 17.65 -13.03 20.15
N ARG A 136 18.41 -13.70 21.02
CA ARG A 136 17.86 -14.36 22.21
C ARG A 136 17.30 -13.36 23.21
N ALA A 137 18.02 -12.24 23.45
CA ALA A 137 17.57 -11.15 24.29
C ALA A 137 16.25 -10.54 23.81
N GLN A 138 16.07 -10.41 22.47
CA GLN A 138 14.83 -9.90 21.90
C GLN A 138 13.65 -10.82 22.22
N ILE A 139 13.82 -12.14 22.15
CA ILE A 139 12.76 -13.09 22.52
C ILE A 139 12.45 -12.99 24.01
N TYR A 140 13.48 -12.92 24.86
CA TYR A 140 13.29 -12.75 26.30
C TYR A 140 12.56 -11.47 26.63
N TYR A 141 12.86 -10.36 25.95
CA TYR A 141 12.15 -9.09 26.07
C TYR A 141 10.65 -9.22 25.71
N GLU A 142 10.35 -9.89 24.57
CA GLU A 142 8.97 -10.10 24.13
C GLU A 142 8.17 -11.03 25.06
N GLN A 143 8.86 -11.93 25.75
CA GLN A 143 8.30 -12.78 26.80
C GLN A 143 8.27 -12.11 28.19
N GLU A 144 8.62 -10.83 28.30
CA GLU A 144 8.75 -10.08 29.55
C GLU A 144 9.75 -10.70 30.54
N ARG A 145 10.68 -11.54 30.05
CA ARG A 145 11.76 -12.16 30.85
C ARG A 145 12.97 -11.23 30.87
N TYR A 146 12.75 -10.08 31.47
CA TYR A 146 13.66 -8.93 31.40
C TYR A 146 15.05 -9.21 32.00
N ASP A 147 15.16 -9.98 33.09
CA ASP A 147 16.45 -10.30 33.68
C ASP A 147 17.35 -11.11 32.77
N LEU A 148 16.76 -12.02 31.96
CA LEU A 148 17.50 -12.82 30.99
C LEU A 148 17.89 -11.98 29.76
N ALA A 149 17.03 -11.06 29.35
CA ALA A 149 17.36 -10.11 28.30
C ALA A 149 18.51 -9.18 28.73
N ASP A 150 18.48 -8.64 29.96
CA ASP A 150 19.54 -7.81 30.52
C ASP A 150 20.87 -8.56 30.54
N ALA A 151 20.90 -9.84 30.94
CA ALA A 151 22.12 -10.66 30.97
C ALA A 151 22.75 -10.82 29.57
N ASP A 152 21.93 -11.01 28.53
CA ASP A 152 22.41 -11.10 27.16
C ASP A 152 22.88 -9.72 26.63
N TYR A 153 22.19 -8.64 26.92
CA TYR A 153 22.64 -7.28 26.56
C TYR A 153 23.92 -6.89 27.29
N ASP A 154 24.09 -7.24 28.58
CA ASP A 154 25.31 -7.02 29.33
C ASP A 154 26.49 -7.76 28.70
N LYS A 155 26.26 -8.99 28.20
CA LYS A 155 27.29 -9.74 27.48
C LYS A 155 27.65 -9.08 26.14
N MET A 156 26.68 -8.54 25.41
CA MET A 156 26.96 -7.77 24.20
C MET A 156 27.81 -6.52 24.49
N ILE A 157 27.52 -5.80 25.57
CA ILE A 157 28.28 -4.62 26.01
C ILE A 157 29.70 -5.03 26.42
N GLU A 158 29.86 -6.13 27.15
CA GLU A 158 31.19 -6.66 27.51
C GLU A 158 32.04 -6.97 26.26
N LEU A 159 31.42 -7.62 25.27
CA LEU A 159 32.10 -8.01 24.04
C LEU A 159 32.44 -6.82 23.12
N LYS A 160 31.54 -5.83 23.04
CA LYS A 160 31.70 -4.63 22.21
C LYS A 160 31.26 -3.35 22.94
N PRO A 161 32.10 -2.81 23.85
CA PRO A 161 31.70 -1.65 24.66
C PRO A 161 31.40 -0.36 23.86
N GLY A 162 31.89 -0.27 22.63
CA GLY A 162 31.62 0.87 21.72
C GLY A 162 30.40 0.68 20.82
N ASP A 163 29.76 -0.49 20.83
CA ASP A 163 28.56 -0.75 20.04
C ASP A 163 27.30 -0.35 20.77
N VAL A 164 26.55 0.58 20.21
CA VAL A 164 25.31 1.10 20.81
C VAL A 164 24.22 0.05 20.98
N MET A 165 24.26 -1.04 20.22
CA MET A 165 23.15 -2.02 20.15
C MET A 165 22.87 -2.71 21.50
N GLY A 166 23.90 -3.04 22.27
CA GLY A 166 23.73 -3.62 23.60
C GLY A 166 23.07 -2.65 24.57
N TYR A 167 23.53 -1.39 24.56
CA TYR A 167 22.94 -0.33 25.40
C TYR A 167 21.50 -0.01 24.98
N MET A 168 21.22 0.07 23.67
CA MET A 168 19.87 0.28 23.14
C MET A 168 18.91 -0.83 23.61
N GLY A 169 19.35 -2.08 23.55
CA GLY A 169 18.58 -3.22 24.05
C GLY A 169 18.29 -3.09 25.53
N LYS A 170 19.31 -2.79 26.33
CA LYS A 170 19.17 -2.61 27.79
C LYS A 170 18.28 -1.42 28.15
N GLY A 171 18.40 -0.29 27.45
CA GLY A 171 17.52 0.87 27.64
C GLY A 171 16.05 0.55 27.31
N ARG A 172 15.79 -0.16 26.20
CA ARG A 172 14.46 -0.64 25.85
C ARG A 172 13.91 -1.60 26.90
N ASN A 173 14.75 -2.48 27.44
CA ASN A 173 14.39 -3.41 28.50
C ASN A 173 13.98 -2.68 29.80
N ALA A 174 14.71 -1.61 30.14
CA ALA A 174 14.35 -0.72 31.25
C ALA A 174 13.01 0.00 30.99
N ASN A 175 12.72 0.46 29.76
CA ASN A 175 11.41 1.01 29.37
C ASN A 175 10.29 -0.03 29.57
N GLY A 176 10.46 -1.25 29.08
CA GLY A 176 9.49 -2.32 29.25
C GLY A 176 9.16 -2.60 30.74
N GLN A 177 10.16 -2.52 31.59
CA GLN A 177 10.02 -2.63 33.06
C GLN A 177 9.52 -1.35 33.76
N LYS A 178 9.26 -0.27 33.00
CA LYS A 178 8.92 1.06 33.53
C LYS A 178 9.99 1.66 34.46
N ARG A 179 11.24 1.22 34.33
CA ARG A 179 12.39 1.78 35.04
C ARG A 179 12.91 3.00 34.28
N TRP A 180 12.05 4.03 34.21
CA TRP A 180 12.23 5.20 33.37
C TRP A 180 13.56 5.95 33.61
N ASP A 181 13.96 6.12 34.87
CA ASP A 181 15.20 6.83 35.20
C ASP A 181 16.46 6.06 34.77
N ASP A 182 16.43 4.74 34.81
CA ASP A 182 17.53 3.91 34.32
C ASP A 182 17.58 3.94 32.79
N ALA A 183 16.42 3.87 32.14
CA ALA A 183 16.32 3.97 30.69
C ALA A 183 16.90 5.33 30.19
N ILE A 184 16.49 6.45 30.81
CA ILE A 184 17.00 7.78 30.46
C ILE A 184 18.52 7.84 30.59
N LYS A 185 19.10 7.37 31.73
CA LYS A 185 20.56 7.36 31.92
C LYS A 185 21.29 6.54 30.85
N ILE A 186 20.72 5.40 30.45
CA ILE A 186 21.30 4.55 29.40
C ILE A 186 21.24 5.27 28.05
N PHE A 187 20.11 5.87 27.70
CA PHE A 187 19.98 6.60 26.43
C PHE A 187 20.80 7.88 26.41
N ASP A 188 20.99 8.59 27.54
CA ASP A 188 21.92 9.71 27.66
C ASP A 188 23.38 9.27 27.38
N TYR A 189 23.73 8.04 27.74
CA TYR A 189 25.02 7.47 27.40
C TYR A 189 25.12 7.11 25.92
N VAL A 190 24.06 6.51 25.35
CA VAL A 190 24.02 6.18 23.91
C VAL A 190 24.10 7.44 23.04
N GLU A 191 23.42 8.53 23.43
CA GLU A 191 23.51 9.81 22.72
C GLU A 191 24.96 10.33 22.63
N LYS A 192 25.77 10.12 23.67
CA LYS A 192 27.19 10.51 23.65
C LYS A 192 28.04 9.64 22.73
N LEU A 193 27.64 8.39 22.50
CA LEU A 193 28.31 7.45 21.61
C LEU A 193 27.88 7.65 20.13
N ALA A 194 26.60 7.94 19.89
CA ALA A 194 26.02 8.07 18.58
C ALA A 194 24.83 9.06 18.61
N ASN A 195 25.14 10.34 18.44
CA ASN A 195 24.16 11.42 18.49
C ASN A 195 23.34 11.59 17.19
N ASP A 196 23.67 10.83 16.17
CA ASP A 196 23.00 10.75 14.87
C ASP A 196 22.10 9.52 14.72
N TYR A 197 21.91 8.74 15.80
CA TYR A 197 21.04 7.58 15.81
C TYR A 197 19.63 7.95 16.29
N SER A 198 18.69 8.20 15.35
CA SER A 198 17.35 8.73 15.61
C SER A 198 16.59 7.95 16.71
N SER A 199 16.71 6.62 16.70
CA SER A 199 15.98 5.73 17.63
C SER A 199 16.36 5.93 19.10
N VAL A 200 17.54 6.49 19.43
CA VAL A 200 17.89 6.76 20.84
C VAL A 200 16.95 7.80 21.42
N TYR A 201 16.67 8.85 20.67
CA TYR A 201 15.74 9.90 21.06
C TYR A 201 14.31 9.39 21.14
N ALA A 202 13.90 8.54 20.20
CA ALA A 202 12.57 7.91 20.22
C ALA A 202 12.35 7.07 21.50
N PHE A 203 13.31 6.25 21.89
CA PHE A 203 13.18 5.43 23.09
C PHE A 203 13.36 6.22 24.39
N ARG A 204 14.15 7.31 24.38
CA ARG A 204 14.24 8.21 25.54
C ARG A 204 12.97 9.03 25.72
N ALA A 205 12.35 9.47 24.61
CA ALA A 205 11.04 10.13 24.64
C ALA A 205 9.96 9.23 25.26
N GLU A 206 9.97 7.92 24.97
CA GLU A 206 9.07 6.96 25.62
C GLU A 206 9.23 6.97 27.15
N ALA A 207 10.47 6.99 27.64
CA ALA A 207 10.74 7.07 29.07
C ALA A 207 10.27 8.42 29.67
N TYR A 208 10.48 9.53 28.97
CA TYR A 208 9.96 10.82 29.39
C TYR A 208 8.43 10.88 29.40
N ILE A 209 7.76 10.28 28.40
CA ILE A 209 6.30 10.12 28.38
C ILE A 209 5.83 9.33 29.61
N GLY A 210 6.50 8.22 29.93
CA GLY A 210 6.20 7.42 31.13
C GLY A 210 6.36 8.17 32.46
N LYS A 211 7.13 9.25 32.47
CA LYS A 211 7.30 10.18 33.59
C LYS A 211 6.46 11.45 33.49
N GLU A 212 5.60 11.57 32.53
CA GLU A 212 4.81 12.78 32.22
C GLU A 212 5.67 14.05 31.98
N LYS A 213 6.92 13.87 31.59
CA LYS A 213 7.85 14.94 31.22
C LYS A 213 7.68 15.33 29.74
N TRP A 214 6.55 15.97 29.46
CA TRP A 214 6.10 16.25 28.09
C TRP A 214 7.03 17.17 27.31
N ASN A 215 7.68 18.10 27.99
CA ASN A 215 8.61 19.01 27.34
C ASN A 215 9.85 18.25 26.81
N GLU A 216 10.51 17.47 27.66
CA GLU A 216 11.68 16.68 27.29
C GLU A 216 11.31 15.61 26.25
N ALA A 217 10.15 14.96 26.41
CA ALA A 217 9.65 13.99 25.46
C ALA A 217 9.50 14.58 24.06
N THR A 218 8.87 15.75 23.94
CA THR A 218 8.66 16.41 22.64
C THR A 218 9.95 16.98 22.06
N ASP A 219 10.94 17.36 22.87
CA ASP A 219 12.27 17.72 22.40
C ASP A 219 12.97 16.54 21.71
N ASP A 220 12.94 15.38 22.37
CA ASP A 220 13.50 14.14 21.83
C ASP A 220 12.76 13.66 20.57
N LEU A 221 11.43 13.72 20.53
CA LEU A 221 10.67 13.38 19.32
C LEU A 221 11.04 14.27 18.13
N VAL A 222 11.13 15.59 18.33
CA VAL A 222 11.56 16.51 17.27
C VAL A 222 13.01 16.24 16.86
N LYS A 223 13.89 15.94 17.82
CA LYS A 223 15.28 15.60 17.52
C LYS A 223 15.40 14.31 16.72
N SER A 224 14.66 13.27 17.10
CA SER A 224 14.57 12.01 16.34
C SER A 224 14.17 12.28 14.89
N LEU A 225 13.08 13.02 14.68
CA LEU A 225 12.59 13.40 13.36
C LEU A 225 13.57 14.30 12.60
N SER A 226 14.39 15.11 13.26
CA SER A 226 15.40 15.92 12.56
C SER A 226 16.51 15.08 11.93
N ILE A 227 16.74 13.89 12.47
CA ILE A 227 17.76 12.95 11.98
C ILE A 227 17.19 12.04 10.88
N ASP A 228 16.07 11.39 11.15
CA ASP A 228 15.45 10.44 10.22
C ASP A 228 13.94 10.31 10.48
N TRP A 229 13.22 9.70 9.52
CA TRP A 229 11.82 9.30 9.65
C TRP A 229 11.70 8.04 10.54
N ASP A 230 11.94 8.20 11.85
CA ASP A 230 11.87 7.07 12.79
C ASP A 230 10.42 6.61 12.99
N ARG A 231 10.17 5.33 12.68
CA ARG A 231 8.82 4.74 12.74
C ARG A 231 8.21 4.79 14.15
N LYS A 232 9.02 4.58 15.19
CA LYS A 232 8.56 4.63 16.58
C LYS A 232 8.15 6.05 16.96
N THR A 233 8.92 7.03 16.53
CA THR A 233 8.61 8.46 16.71
C THR A 233 7.27 8.81 16.03
N MET A 234 7.06 8.36 14.79
CA MET A 234 5.81 8.59 14.06
C MET A 234 4.61 7.96 14.78
N TYR A 235 4.79 6.73 15.30
CA TYR A 235 3.75 6.08 16.11
C TYR A 235 3.44 6.85 17.39
N MET A 236 4.47 7.20 18.18
CA MET A 236 4.27 7.95 19.43
C MET A 236 3.64 9.32 19.19
N MET A 237 4.01 9.97 18.09
CA MET A 237 3.44 11.24 17.68
C MET A 237 1.93 11.13 17.44
N SER A 238 1.46 10.01 16.87
CA SER A 238 0.03 9.76 16.62
C SER A 238 -0.79 9.57 17.88
N GLU A 239 -0.16 9.19 18.99
CA GLU A 239 -0.82 8.94 20.29
C GLU A 239 -0.75 10.16 21.24
N LEU A 240 -0.10 11.25 20.83
CA LEU A 240 0.04 12.43 21.66
C LEU A 240 -1.32 13.09 21.94
N LYS A 241 -1.57 13.33 23.23
CA LYS A 241 -2.71 14.12 23.72
C LYS A 241 -2.23 15.43 24.31
N GLU A 242 -3.15 16.32 24.66
CA GLU A 242 -2.79 17.54 25.38
C GLU A 242 -2.17 17.21 26.75
N PRO A 243 -1.17 17.93 27.21
CA PRO A 243 -0.56 19.13 26.58
C PRO A 243 0.55 18.84 25.56
N ALA A 244 0.99 17.58 25.45
CA ALA A 244 2.12 17.18 24.60
C ALA A 244 1.87 17.47 23.11
N PHE A 245 0.64 17.32 22.63
CA PHE A 245 0.26 17.64 21.25
C PHE A 245 0.57 19.10 20.90
N THR A 246 0.09 20.04 21.71
CA THR A 246 0.35 21.49 21.49
C THR A 246 1.85 21.81 21.56
N MET A 247 2.58 21.20 22.51
CA MET A 247 4.05 21.36 22.64
C MET A 247 4.75 20.85 21.38
N MET A 248 4.39 19.68 20.88
CA MET A 248 4.97 19.06 19.68
C MET A 248 4.79 19.96 18.47
N VAL A 249 3.55 20.42 18.19
CA VAL A 249 3.27 21.34 17.08
C VAL A 249 4.09 22.64 17.22
N SER A 250 4.20 23.19 18.43
CA SER A 250 4.97 24.41 18.68
C SER A 250 6.46 24.23 18.34
N LYS A 251 7.06 23.11 18.81
CA LYS A 251 8.47 22.81 18.58
C LYS A 251 8.76 22.53 17.09
N MET A 252 7.86 21.82 16.42
CA MET A 252 7.96 21.60 14.96
C MET A 252 7.89 22.93 14.19
N ARG A 253 7.04 23.89 14.59
CA ARG A 253 7.01 25.22 13.99
C ARG A 253 8.32 25.98 14.17
N VAL A 254 8.93 25.88 15.37
CA VAL A 254 10.25 26.46 15.62
C VAL A 254 11.31 25.85 14.70
N GLN A 255 11.28 24.53 14.52
CA GLN A 255 12.21 23.83 13.63
C GLN A 255 11.93 24.19 12.16
N SER A 256 10.68 24.24 11.76
CA SER A 256 10.24 24.69 10.43
C SER A 256 10.72 26.11 10.10
N ALA A 257 10.79 27.00 11.10
CA ALA A 257 11.29 28.37 10.91
C ALA A 257 12.82 28.42 10.75
N LYS A 258 13.55 27.46 11.35
CA LYS A 258 15.01 27.33 11.14
C LYS A 258 15.36 26.75 9.78
N GLU A 259 14.47 25.93 9.22
CA GLU A 259 14.64 25.23 7.96
C GLU A 259 13.53 25.65 6.97
N PRO A 260 13.50 26.90 6.49
CA PRO A 260 12.36 27.46 5.77
C PRO A 260 12.12 26.84 4.39
N ASN A 261 13.09 26.14 3.83
CA ASN A 261 12.99 25.46 2.54
C ASN A 261 12.65 23.96 2.68
N ASP A 262 12.66 23.41 3.90
CA ASP A 262 12.34 22.00 4.14
C ASP A 262 10.82 21.81 4.27
N SER A 263 10.24 21.04 3.37
CA SER A 263 8.81 20.70 3.32
C SER A 263 8.38 19.73 4.44
N LYS A 264 9.33 19.00 5.04
CA LYS A 264 9.13 17.96 6.03
C LYS A 264 8.34 18.45 7.24
N TRP A 265 8.74 19.60 7.81
CA TRP A 265 8.14 20.08 9.04
C TRP A 265 6.68 20.49 8.90
N PRO A 266 6.28 21.32 7.91
CA PRO A 266 4.87 21.58 7.69
C PRO A 266 4.08 20.33 7.30
N TYR A 267 4.67 19.37 6.58
CA TYR A 267 4.03 18.09 6.30
C TYR A 267 3.73 17.30 7.59
N LEU A 268 4.70 17.18 8.50
CA LEU A 268 4.51 16.51 9.79
C LEU A 268 3.49 17.21 10.69
N ILE A 269 3.46 18.54 10.67
CA ILE A 269 2.43 19.34 11.37
C ILE A 269 1.05 19.03 10.79
N GLY A 270 0.94 18.92 9.46
CA GLY A 270 -0.29 18.51 8.78
C GLY A 270 -0.74 17.12 9.21
N THR A 271 0.18 16.17 9.25
CA THR A 271 -0.09 14.80 9.71
C THR A 271 -0.60 14.76 11.15
N LEU A 272 0.00 15.53 12.05
CA LEU A 272 -0.47 15.65 13.45
C LEU A 272 -1.89 16.19 13.53
N TYR A 273 -2.19 17.26 12.81
CA TYR A 273 -3.54 17.83 12.80
C TYR A 273 -4.55 16.87 12.17
N GLU A 274 -4.19 16.17 11.08
CA GLU A 274 -5.03 15.15 10.45
C GLU A 274 -5.40 14.02 11.42
N GLN A 275 -4.41 13.50 12.17
CA GLN A 275 -4.61 12.47 13.19
C GLN A 275 -5.51 12.96 14.33
N ASN A 276 -5.38 14.23 14.72
CA ASN A 276 -6.25 14.87 15.70
C ASN A 276 -7.61 15.34 15.11
N LYS A 277 -7.89 15.00 13.84
CA LYS A 277 -9.12 15.34 13.10
C LYS A 277 -9.36 16.85 12.92
N ASP A 278 -8.33 17.67 13.05
CA ASP A 278 -8.36 19.10 12.72
C ASP A 278 -7.96 19.29 11.25
N TYR A 279 -8.87 18.90 10.36
CA TYR A 279 -8.61 18.85 8.92
C TYR A 279 -8.36 20.22 8.29
N GLU A 280 -8.94 21.30 8.86
CA GLU A 280 -8.68 22.67 8.38
C GLU A 280 -7.21 23.07 8.59
N LYS A 281 -6.69 22.83 9.82
CA LYS A 281 -5.28 23.12 10.10
C LYS A 281 -4.34 22.15 9.39
N ALA A 282 -4.78 20.91 9.20
CA ALA A 282 -4.03 19.93 8.43
C ALA A 282 -3.86 20.39 6.97
N ALA A 283 -4.96 20.74 6.28
CA ALA A 283 -4.92 21.24 4.90
C ALA A 283 -4.02 22.47 4.75
N LYS A 284 -4.10 23.41 5.68
CA LYS A 284 -3.23 24.60 5.68
C LYS A 284 -1.75 24.23 5.84
N ALA A 285 -1.44 23.30 6.73
CA ALA A 285 -0.04 22.88 6.94
C ALA A 285 0.50 22.11 5.73
N TYR A 286 -0.32 21.29 5.07
CA TYR A 286 0.05 20.64 3.82
C TYR A 286 0.22 21.64 2.66
N THR A 287 -0.60 22.69 2.61
CA THR A 287 -0.39 23.81 1.66
C THR A 287 0.96 24.48 1.88
N ASP A 288 1.33 24.75 3.15
CA ASP A 288 2.65 25.30 3.49
C ASP A 288 3.80 24.32 3.09
N ALA A 289 3.57 23.01 3.18
CA ALA A 289 4.54 22.00 2.72
C ALA A 289 4.71 22.04 1.20
N ASN A 290 3.62 22.03 0.42
CA ASN A 290 3.66 22.11 -1.04
C ASN A 290 4.21 23.44 -1.56
N ALA A 291 4.07 24.53 -0.80
CA ALA A 291 4.70 25.81 -1.16
C ALA A 291 6.23 25.77 -1.11
N ARG A 292 6.81 24.84 -0.33
CA ARG A 292 8.26 24.62 -0.22
C ARG A 292 8.75 23.59 -1.22
N GLU A 293 8.05 22.47 -1.30
CA GLU A 293 8.35 21.36 -2.19
C GLU A 293 7.07 20.65 -2.61
N VAL A 294 6.79 20.65 -3.90
CA VAL A 294 5.57 20.05 -4.46
C VAL A 294 5.68 18.54 -4.45
N SER A 295 4.69 17.87 -3.87
CA SER A 295 4.65 16.41 -3.74
C SER A 295 3.27 15.84 -4.03
N PRO A 296 3.16 14.75 -4.81
CA PRO A 296 1.87 14.10 -5.07
C PRO A 296 1.23 13.58 -3.78
N VAL A 297 2.03 13.06 -2.85
CA VAL A 297 1.54 12.59 -1.54
C VAL A 297 0.93 13.74 -0.75
N THR A 298 1.53 14.92 -0.78
CA THR A 298 1.00 16.10 -0.06
C THR A 298 -0.32 16.58 -0.67
N TYR A 299 -0.43 16.61 -2.00
CA TYR A 299 -1.71 16.88 -2.67
C TYR A 299 -2.78 15.86 -2.33
N TYR A 300 -2.43 14.57 -2.32
CA TYR A 300 -3.37 13.53 -1.89
C TYR A 300 -3.87 13.76 -0.45
N ARG A 301 -2.98 14.10 0.50
CA ARG A 301 -3.36 14.43 1.87
C ARG A 301 -4.24 15.67 1.96
N MET A 302 -3.97 16.70 1.16
CA MET A 302 -4.84 17.88 1.05
C MET A 302 -6.22 17.48 0.54
N SER A 303 -6.28 16.67 -0.51
CA SER A 303 -7.53 16.11 -1.05
C SER A 303 -8.33 15.36 0.02
N VAL A 304 -7.66 14.53 0.84
CA VAL A 304 -8.30 13.83 1.98
C VAL A 304 -8.88 14.85 2.98
N CYS A 305 -8.15 15.88 3.34
CA CYS A 305 -8.62 16.91 4.26
C CYS A 305 -9.84 17.63 3.70
N HIS A 306 -9.79 18.11 2.45
CA HIS A 306 -10.89 18.81 1.79
C HIS A 306 -12.11 17.90 1.62
N PHE A 307 -11.91 16.63 1.28
CA PHE A 307 -12.99 15.65 1.21
C PHE A 307 -13.73 15.48 2.54
N VAL A 308 -13.00 15.31 3.65
CA VAL A 308 -13.61 15.16 4.98
C VAL A 308 -14.32 16.46 5.41
N LEU A 309 -13.79 17.61 5.03
CA LEU A 309 -14.43 18.89 5.21
C LEU A 309 -15.65 19.08 4.27
N GLY A 310 -15.82 18.22 3.22
CA GLY A 310 -16.83 18.24 2.19
C GLY A 310 -16.68 19.35 1.19
N ASP A 311 -15.51 19.85 1.09
CA ASP A 311 -15.08 20.72 0.01
C ASP A 311 -14.60 19.85 -1.16
N PHE A 312 -15.58 19.28 -1.88
CA PHE A 312 -15.29 18.30 -2.93
C PHE A 312 -14.64 18.94 -4.16
N GLU A 313 -14.81 20.24 -4.38
CA GLU A 313 -14.19 20.96 -5.50
C GLU A 313 -12.66 21.08 -5.28
N ASN A 314 -12.26 21.54 -4.10
CA ASN A 314 -10.84 21.57 -3.75
C ASN A 314 -10.26 20.16 -3.60
N ALA A 315 -11.00 19.19 -3.05
CA ALA A 315 -10.60 17.81 -3.00
C ALA A 315 -10.32 17.22 -4.41
N MET A 316 -11.18 17.55 -5.40
CA MET A 316 -10.97 17.13 -6.80
C MET A 316 -9.74 17.81 -7.41
N THR A 317 -9.56 19.10 -7.19
CA THR A 317 -8.38 19.84 -7.70
C THR A 317 -7.08 19.26 -7.15
N ASP A 318 -7.05 18.95 -5.86
CA ASP A 318 -5.87 18.41 -5.22
C ASP A 318 -5.55 16.99 -5.71
N ILE A 319 -6.57 16.13 -5.86
CA ILE A 319 -6.33 14.76 -6.38
C ILE A 319 -5.91 14.77 -7.85
N ASP A 320 -6.42 15.73 -8.64
CA ASP A 320 -5.99 15.91 -10.02
C ASP A 320 -4.53 16.38 -10.10
N ASN A 321 -4.10 17.26 -9.20
CA ASN A 321 -2.70 17.65 -9.09
C ASN A 321 -1.80 16.48 -8.69
N ALA A 322 -2.24 15.61 -7.77
CA ALA A 322 -1.50 14.39 -7.43
C ALA A 322 -1.37 13.46 -8.65
N LEU A 323 -2.47 13.20 -9.38
CA LEU A 323 -2.50 12.38 -10.58
C LEU A 323 -1.72 12.96 -11.76
N ASN A 324 -1.62 14.28 -11.88
CA ASN A 324 -0.77 14.91 -12.89
C ASN A 324 0.72 14.64 -12.67
N MET A 325 1.12 14.38 -11.42
CA MET A 325 2.49 14.05 -11.05
C MET A 325 2.75 12.54 -11.07
N ASP A 326 1.77 11.75 -10.65
CA ASP A 326 1.80 10.28 -10.68
C ASP A 326 0.45 9.76 -11.19
N SER A 327 0.35 9.64 -12.50
CA SER A 327 -0.90 9.33 -13.20
C SER A 327 -1.38 7.88 -13.04
N LEU A 328 -0.50 6.99 -12.55
CA LEU A 328 -0.78 5.57 -12.41
C LEU A 328 -0.93 5.13 -10.96
N ASP A 329 -0.82 6.03 -10.00
CA ASP A 329 -1.04 5.67 -8.61
C ASP A 329 -2.49 5.23 -8.37
N MET A 330 -2.65 3.98 -7.97
CA MET A 330 -3.97 3.36 -7.78
C MET A 330 -4.75 4.01 -6.63
N ASP A 331 -4.07 4.46 -5.57
CA ASP A 331 -4.71 5.07 -4.42
C ASP A 331 -5.32 6.43 -4.82
N TYR A 332 -4.58 7.23 -5.61
CA TYR A 332 -5.08 8.51 -6.12
C TYR A 332 -6.25 8.32 -7.08
N MET A 333 -6.13 7.36 -8.03
CA MET A 333 -7.20 7.03 -8.97
C MET A 333 -8.47 6.58 -8.23
N SER A 334 -8.31 5.72 -7.24
CA SER A 334 -9.40 5.20 -6.41
C SER A 334 -10.06 6.30 -5.57
N TYR A 335 -9.24 7.20 -5.04
CA TYR A 335 -9.74 8.30 -4.23
C TYR A 335 -10.55 9.29 -5.07
N LYS A 336 -10.12 9.58 -6.28
CA LYS A 336 -10.87 10.39 -7.25
C LYS A 336 -12.26 9.82 -7.52
N ALA A 337 -12.37 8.50 -7.66
CA ALA A 337 -13.68 7.84 -7.83
C ALA A 337 -14.60 8.05 -6.60
N ASN A 338 -14.03 8.02 -5.39
CA ASN A 338 -14.81 8.32 -4.18
C ASN A 338 -15.29 9.78 -4.14
N ILE A 339 -14.47 10.74 -4.58
CA ILE A 339 -14.85 12.15 -4.67
C ILE A 339 -16.02 12.32 -5.66
N TYR A 340 -15.94 11.72 -6.85
CA TYR A 340 -17.05 11.75 -7.81
C TYR A 340 -18.34 11.23 -7.21
N TYR A 341 -18.28 10.13 -6.47
CA TYR A 341 -19.48 9.58 -5.83
C TYR A 341 -20.10 10.54 -4.82
N GLU A 342 -19.32 11.14 -3.91
CA GLU A 342 -19.80 12.08 -2.91
C GLU A 342 -20.31 13.41 -3.55
N MET A 343 -19.85 13.74 -4.76
CA MET A 343 -20.39 14.81 -5.59
C MET A 343 -21.73 14.44 -6.27
N GLY A 344 -22.28 13.24 -6.04
CA GLY A 344 -23.47 12.73 -6.72
C GLY A 344 -23.27 12.37 -8.19
N LYS A 345 -22.06 12.02 -8.57
CA LYS A 345 -21.65 11.68 -9.95
C LYS A 345 -21.23 10.19 -10.08
N PRO A 346 -22.15 9.23 -9.84
CA PRO A 346 -21.79 7.81 -9.79
C PRO A 346 -21.30 7.24 -11.13
N LEU A 347 -21.74 7.80 -12.26
CA LEU A 347 -21.25 7.37 -13.58
C LEU A 347 -19.76 7.70 -13.75
N GLN A 348 -19.32 8.90 -13.35
CA GLN A 348 -17.91 9.28 -13.39
C GLN A 348 -17.07 8.43 -12.42
N ALA A 349 -17.65 8.01 -11.29
CA ALA A 349 -16.97 7.07 -10.40
C ALA A 349 -16.78 5.70 -11.06
N ILE A 350 -17.77 5.20 -11.82
CA ILE A 350 -17.66 3.95 -12.60
C ILE A 350 -16.61 4.08 -13.70
N ASP A 351 -16.59 5.22 -14.43
CA ASP A 351 -15.59 5.49 -15.46
C ASP A 351 -14.19 5.51 -14.86
N GLN A 352 -14.04 6.13 -13.69
CA GLN A 352 -12.73 6.14 -12.99
C GLN A 352 -12.29 4.73 -12.55
N TRP A 353 -13.20 3.89 -12.05
CA TRP A 353 -12.87 2.48 -11.75
C TRP A 353 -12.58 1.66 -13.00
N THR A 354 -13.21 1.98 -14.12
CA THR A 354 -12.88 1.38 -15.43
C THR A 354 -11.47 1.77 -15.86
N ASN A 355 -11.08 3.02 -15.62
CA ASN A 355 -9.72 3.48 -15.86
C ASN A 355 -8.71 2.74 -14.93
N VAL A 356 -9.02 2.56 -13.64
CA VAL A 356 -8.20 1.73 -12.74
C VAL A 356 -8.00 0.33 -13.31
N LEU A 357 -9.08 -0.33 -13.72
CA LEU A 357 -9.03 -1.70 -14.26
C LEU A 357 -8.30 -1.81 -15.61
N SER A 358 -8.23 -0.73 -16.38
CA SER A 358 -7.44 -0.71 -17.61
C SER A 358 -5.92 -0.79 -17.34
N HIS A 359 -5.47 -0.36 -16.16
CA HIS A 359 -4.08 -0.39 -15.73
C HIS A 359 -3.78 -1.57 -14.80
N TYR A 360 -4.78 -1.99 -14.03
CA TYR A 360 -4.69 -3.05 -13.01
C TYR A 360 -5.78 -4.12 -13.23
N PRO A 361 -5.71 -4.89 -14.33
CA PRO A 361 -6.79 -5.80 -14.75
C PRO A 361 -7.03 -6.96 -13.77
N ASP A 362 -6.07 -7.31 -12.93
CA ASP A 362 -6.17 -8.39 -11.94
C ASP A 362 -6.54 -7.86 -10.53
N ASN A 363 -6.99 -6.62 -10.43
CA ASN A 363 -7.31 -6.02 -9.15
C ASN A 363 -8.75 -6.36 -8.73
N TYR A 364 -8.91 -7.35 -7.85
CA TYR A 364 -10.21 -7.80 -7.34
C TYR A 364 -11.01 -6.68 -6.65
N TRP A 365 -10.30 -5.77 -5.94
CA TRP A 365 -10.95 -4.68 -5.22
C TRP A 365 -11.53 -3.63 -6.18
N ALA A 366 -10.86 -3.34 -7.28
CA ALA A 366 -11.38 -2.44 -8.30
C ALA A 366 -12.64 -3.01 -8.99
N TYR A 367 -12.67 -4.31 -9.26
CA TYR A 367 -13.90 -4.98 -9.73
C TYR A 367 -15.02 -4.89 -8.70
N TYR A 368 -14.76 -5.20 -7.43
CA TYR A 368 -15.73 -5.04 -6.36
C TYR A 368 -16.28 -3.60 -6.31
N ARG A 369 -15.41 -2.60 -6.30
CA ARG A 369 -15.81 -1.19 -6.24
C ARG A 369 -16.65 -0.77 -7.44
N ARG A 370 -16.25 -1.15 -8.66
CA ARG A 370 -17.04 -0.85 -9.87
C ARG A 370 -18.39 -1.56 -9.84
N GLY A 371 -18.43 -2.82 -9.47
CA GLY A 371 -19.66 -3.60 -9.31
C GLY A 371 -20.59 -3.00 -8.24
N TRP A 372 -20.03 -2.53 -7.14
CA TRP A 372 -20.80 -1.85 -6.10
C TRP A 372 -21.44 -0.53 -6.59
N PHE A 373 -20.69 0.30 -7.34
CA PHE A 373 -21.26 1.51 -7.95
C PHE A 373 -22.33 1.20 -9.00
N ARG A 374 -22.15 0.14 -9.80
CA ARG A 374 -23.14 -0.34 -10.75
C ARG A 374 -24.41 -0.85 -10.05
N LYS A 375 -24.28 -1.54 -8.93
CA LYS A 375 -25.40 -1.93 -8.06
C LYS A 375 -26.21 -0.71 -7.62
N ILE A 376 -25.56 0.36 -7.18
CA ILE A 376 -26.21 1.58 -6.71
C ILE A 376 -27.05 2.25 -7.82
N ILE A 377 -26.56 2.26 -9.05
CA ILE A 377 -27.30 2.87 -10.17
C ILE A 377 -28.31 1.91 -10.83
N GLY A 378 -28.46 0.68 -10.31
CA GLY A 378 -29.38 -0.33 -10.82
C GLY A 378 -28.90 -1.11 -12.04
N ASP A 379 -27.63 -0.97 -12.44
CA ASP A 379 -26.99 -1.73 -13.53
C ASP A 379 -26.57 -3.13 -13.00
N TYR A 380 -27.59 -3.96 -12.69
CA TYR A 380 -27.38 -5.23 -11.96
C TYR A 380 -26.62 -6.26 -12.78
N ASP A 381 -26.81 -6.31 -14.10
CA ASP A 381 -26.16 -7.32 -14.93
C ASP A 381 -24.64 -7.11 -14.97
N ASN A 382 -24.20 -5.92 -15.28
CA ASN A 382 -22.78 -5.58 -15.26
C ASN A 382 -22.19 -5.59 -13.83
N ALA A 383 -23.01 -5.29 -12.80
CA ALA A 383 -22.57 -5.41 -11.41
C ALA A 383 -22.28 -6.86 -11.01
N LEU A 384 -23.14 -7.81 -11.44
CA LEU A 384 -22.95 -9.24 -11.20
C LEU A 384 -21.69 -9.78 -11.89
N GLU A 385 -21.39 -9.31 -13.10
CA GLU A 385 -20.15 -9.66 -13.81
C GLU A 385 -18.93 -9.19 -13.02
N ASP A 386 -18.88 -7.93 -12.62
CA ASP A 386 -17.78 -7.37 -11.84
C ASP A 386 -17.59 -8.08 -10.50
N LEU A 387 -18.67 -8.27 -9.74
CA LEU A 387 -18.62 -8.95 -8.44
C LEU A 387 -18.17 -10.41 -8.57
N SER A 388 -18.60 -11.08 -9.64
CA SER A 388 -18.16 -12.45 -9.92
C SER A 388 -16.68 -12.49 -10.32
N MET A 389 -16.18 -11.51 -11.07
CA MET A 389 -14.75 -11.40 -11.38
C MET A 389 -13.94 -11.12 -10.11
N SER A 390 -14.40 -10.24 -9.23
CA SER A 390 -13.78 -10.00 -7.93
C SER A 390 -13.64 -11.29 -7.11
N ILE A 391 -14.69 -12.12 -7.08
CA ILE A 391 -14.70 -13.42 -6.39
C ILE A 391 -13.72 -14.42 -7.03
N VAL A 392 -13.61 -14.42 -8.36
CA VAL A 392 -12.64 -15.28 -9.07
C VAL A 392 -11.21 -14.91 -8.72
N LEU A 393 -10.91 -13.61 -8.67
CA LEU A 393 -9.57 -13.11 -8.37
C LEU A 393 -9.20 -13.24 -6.89
N GLU A 394 -10.15 -13.02 -5.98
CA GLU A 394 -9.95 -13.14 -4.54
C GLU A 394 -11.16 -13.84 -3.88
N PRO A 395 -11.15 -15.18 -3.83
CA PRO A 395 -12.28 -15.96 -3.30
C PRO A 395 -12.54 -15.78 -1.81
N LEU A 396 -11.62 -15.17 -1.06
CA LEU A 396 -11.77 -14.91 0.37
C LEU A 396 -12.31 -13.50 0.67
N TYR A 397 -12.52 -12.67 -0.36
CA TYR A 397 -13.04 -11.32 -0.18
C TYR A 397 -14.58 -11.31 -0.06
N THR A 398 -15.07 -11.37 1.15
CA THR A 398 -16.47 -11.63 1.50
C THR A 398 -17.44 -10.52 1.09
N TYR A 399 -16.98 -9.26 1.02
CA TYR A 399 -17.82 -8.13 0.56
C TYR A 399 -18.35 -8.29 -0.87
N SER A 400 -17.64 -9.04 -1.74
CA SER A 400 -18.14 -9.30 -3.11
C SER A 400 -19.30 -10.27 -3.12
N TYR A 401 -19.29 -11.27 -2.24
CA TYR A 401 -20.43 -12.19 -2.06
C TYR A 401 -21.64 -11.45 -1.47
N ASP A 402 -21.44 -10.60 -0.47
CA ASP A 402 -22.51 -9.82 0.16
C ASP A 402 -23.19 -8.89 -0.85
N ALA A 403 -22.40 -8.09 -1.59
CA ALA A 403 -22.94 -7.22 -2.63
C ALA A 403 -23.66 -7.97 -3.75
N ARG A 404 -23.20 -9.18 -4.11
CA ARG A 404 -23.83 -10.06 -5.11
C ARG A 404 -25.11 -10.66 -4.58
N ALA A 405 -25.13 -11.11 -3.34
CA ALA A 405 -26.33 -11.62 -2.66
C ALA A 405 -27.45 -10.58 -2.60
N ASP A 406 -27.13 -9.33 -2.28
CA ASP A 406 -28.09 -8.23 -2.31
C ASP A 406 -28.76 -8.08 -3.69
N ILE A 407 -27.99 -8.14 -4.78
CA ILE A 407 -28.53 -8.07 -6.15
C ILE A 407 -29.44 -9.29 -6.42
N TYR A 408 -29.03 -10.49 -6.01
CA TYR A 408 -29.86 -11.69 -6.17
C TYR A 408 -31.18 -11.59 -5.41
N LEU A 409 -31.18 -11.02 -4.19
CA LEU A 409 -32.42 -10.77 -3.45
C LEU A 409 -33.34 -9.82 -4.20
N LYS A 410 -32.82 -8.71 -4.76
CA LYS A 410 -33.60 -7.76 -5.57
C LYS A 410 -34.18 -8.39 -6.84
N GLN A 411 -33.45 -9.34 -7.42
CA GLN A 411 -33.94 -10.10 -8.58
C GLN A 411 -34.87 -11.28 -8.21
N GLY A 412 -35.18 -11.48 -6.93
CA GLY A 412 -35.97 -12.60 -6.43
C GLY A 412 -35.26 -13.96 -6.48
N LYS A 413 -33.98 -14.02 -6.72
CA LYS A 413 -33.13 -15.20 -6.82
C LYS A 413 -32.61 -15.62 -5.45
N ARG A 414 -33.55 -15.95 -4.53
CA ARG A 414 -33.24 -16.17 -3.11
C ARG A 414 -32.23 -17.29 -2.87
N GLU A 415 -32.33 -18.40 -3.61
CA GLU A 415 -31.40 -19.53 -3.44
C GLU A 415 -29.95 -19.17 -3.73
N LEU A 416 -29.70 -18.31 -4.74
CA LEU A 416 -28.37 -17.81 -5.08
C LEU A 416 -27.83 -16.88 -3.99
N ALA A 417 -28.67 -15.98 -3.45
CA ALA A 417 -28.29 -15.13 -2.35
C ALA A 417 -27.93 -15.93 -1.09
N GLU A 418 -28.74 -16.94 -0.74
CA GLU A 418 -28.45 -17.80 0.39
C GLU A 418 -27.17 -18.62 0.22
N ALA A 419 -26.83 -19.01 -1.02
CA ALA A 419 -25.56 -19.68 -1.30
C ALA A 419 -24.37 -18.74 -1.02
N ASP A 420 -24.43 -17.48 -1.45
CA ASP A 420 -23.40 -16.47 -1.17
C ASP A 420 -23.29 -16.18 0.34
N PHE A 421 -24.41 -16.02 1.05
CA PHE A 421 -24.38 -15.85 2.52
C PHE A 421 -23.77 -17.05 3.26
N ARG A 422 -24.05 -18.28 2.83
CA ARG A 422 -23.39 -19.46 3.41
C ARG A 422 -21.90 -19.47 3.13
N LYS A 423 -21.47 -18.97 1.96
CA LYS A 423 -20.05 -18.86 1.63
C LYS A 423 -19.33 -17.83 2.51
N ILE A 424 -19.96 -16.69 2.81
CA ILE A 424 -19.44 -15.73 3.79
C ILE A 424 -19.22 -16.39 5.16
N ILE A 425 -20.22 -17.14 5.65
CA ILE A 425 -20.15 -17.83 6.95
C ILE A 425 -19.05 -18.90 6.97
N GLU A 426 -18.80 -19.55 5.84
CA GLU A 426 -17.70 -20.53 5.71
C GLU A 426 -16.33 -19.87 5.77
N ILE A 427 -16.18 -18.69 5.14
CA ILE A 427 -14.91 -17.95 5.08
C ILE A 427 -14.63 -17.28 6.43
N GLU A 428 -15.61 -16.60 6.99
CA GLU A 428 -15.53 -15.87 8.25
C GLU A 428 -15.89 -16.80 9.44
N ASP A 429 -15.17 -17.89 9.60
CA ASP A 429 -15.46 -18.99 10.53
C ASP A 429 -15.12 -18.73 12.00
N SER A 430 -14.48 -17.58 12.29
CA SER A 430 -14.07 -17.19 13.64
C SER A 430 -14.18 -15.67 13.87
N PRO A 431 -14.38 -15.22 15.14
CA PRO A 431 -14.56 -13.79 15.44
C PRO A 431 -13.44 -12.89 14.95
N GLU A 432 -12.21 -13.40 14.85
CA GLU A 432 -11.05 -12.66 14.36
C GLU A 432 -11.15 -12.34 12.86
N LYS A 433 -11.89 -13.17 12.11
CA LYS A 433 -12.10 -13.02 10.66
C LYS A 433 -13.38 -12.27 10.30
N TYR A 434 -14.25 -11.95 11.26
CA TYR A 434 -15.54 -11.31 10.97
C TYR A 434 -15.36 -9.92 10.33
N GLU A 435 -15.93 -9.77 9.14
CA GLU A 435 -15.98 -8.50 8.38
C GLU A 435 -17.45 -8.15 8.01
N CYS A 436 -18.13 -8.99 7.23
CA CYS A 436 -19.51 -8.78 6.81
C CYS A 436 -20.47 -9.93 7.15
N ILE A 437 -20.05 -10.91 7.95
CA ILE A 437 -20.86 -12.08 8.35
C ILE A 437 -22.18 -11.69 9.01
N HIS A 438 -22.25 -10.55 9.67
CA HIS A 438 -23.46 -10.04 10.30
C HIS A 438 -24.59 -9.81 9.27
N TYR A 439 -24.27 -9.34 8.06
CA TYR A 439 -25.21 -9.23 6.96
C TYR A 439 -25.64 -10.60 6.43
N ALA A 440 -24.71 -11.54 6.33
CA ALA A 440 -25.04 -12.92 5.93
C ALA A 440 -26.00 -13.60 6.92
N TYR A 441 -25.78 -13.46 8.23
CA TYR A 441 -26.70 -13.98 9.23
C TYR A 441 -28.07 -13.28 9.17
N GLN A 442 -28.09 -11.96 8.95
CA GLN A 442 -29.34 -11.20 8.80
C GLN A 442 -30.10 -11.65 7.55
N GLY A 443 -29.44 -11.82 6.40
CA GLY A 443 -30.03 -12.29 5.15
C GLY A 443 -30.61 -13.70 5.24
N LEU A 444 -30.04 -14.57 6.08
CA LEU A 444 -30.54 -15.90 6.41
C LEU A 444 -31.60 -15.93 7.53
N GLY A 445 -31.88 -14.79 8.17
CA GLY A 445 -32.87 -14.66 9.24
C GLY A 445 -32.36 -15.03 10.63
N TYR A 446 -31.06 -15.20 10.85
CA TYR A 446 -30.44 -15.53 12.13
C TYR A 446 -30.11 -14.27 12.94
N LYS A 447 -31.15 -13.58 13.43
CA LYS A 447 -31.03 -12.25 14.07
C LYS A 447 -30.04 -12.21 15.24
N GLU A 448 -30.13 -13.16 16.17
CA GLU A 448 -29.25 -13.20 17.35
C GLU A 448 -27.79 -13.41 16.97
N LYS A 449 -27.52 -14.22 15.94
CA LYS A 449 -26.17 -14.42 15.42
C LYS A 449 -25.64 -13.17 14.73
N ALA A 450 -26.49 -12.44 13.99
CA ALA A 450 -26.12 -11.19 13.35
C ALA A 450 -25.69 -10.13 14.37
N ILE A 451 -26.45 -9.98 15.46
CA ILE A 451 -26.14 -9.07 16.56
C ILE A 451 -24.80 -9.48 17.25
N GLY A 452 -24.65 -10.75 17.63
CA GLY A 452 -23.43 -11.23 18.27
C GLY A 452 -22.17 -11.10 17.41
N ALA A 453 -22.30 -11.28 16.09
CA ALA A 453 -21.22 -11.03 15.15
C ALA A 453 -20.86 -9.54 15.08
N MET A 454 -21.87 -8.65 15.01
CA MET A 454 -21.66 -7.22 14.99
C MET A 454 -20.99 -6.71 16.29
N ASP A 455 -21.42 -7.23 17.44
CA ASP A 455 -20.79 -6.91 18.73
C ASP A 455 -19.30 -7.30 18.75
N SER A 456 -18.97 -8.46 18.18
CA SER A 456 -17.58 -8.93 18.04
C SER A 456 -16.75 -8.01 17.13
N ILE A 457 -17.33 -7.55 16.02
CA ILE A 457 -16.68 -6.60 15.10
C ILE A 457 -16.47 -5.25 15.79
N ILE A 458 -17.46 -4.73 16.49
CA ILE A 458 -17.36 -3.48 17.24
C ILE A 458 -16.27 -3.58 18.30
N ALA A 459 -16.22 -4.68 19.08
CA ALA A 459 -15.21 -4.88 20.11
C ALA A 459 -13.78 -4.84 19.55
N ARG A 460 -13.56 -5.36 18.35
CA ARG A 460 -12.26 -5.37 17.67
C ARG A 460 -11.91 -4.04 17.01
N LYS A 461 -12.90 -3.32 16.46
CA LYS A 461 -12.70 -2.11 15.64
C LYS A 461 -13.34 -0.86 16.28
N GLN A 462 -13.25 -0.68 17.60
CA GLN A 462 -13.94 0.36 18.38
C GLN A 462 -13.71 1.81 17.90
N ASN A 463 -12.61 2.08 17.20
CA ASN A 463 -12.29 3.42 16.71
C ASN A 463 -12.79 3.70 15.29
N SER A 464 -13.33 2.70 14.61
CA SER A 464 -13.81 2.83 13.23
C SER A 464 -15.22 3.42 13.15
N SER A 465 -15.36 4.61 12.59
CA SER A 465 -16.68 5.22 12.34
C SER A 465 -17.55 4.39 11.39
N GLY A 466 -16.91 3.68 10.41
CA GLY A 466 -17.60 2.82 9.46
C GLY A 466 -18.28 1.63 10.14
N VAL A 467 -17.64 0.98 11.11
CA VAL A 467 -18.22 -0.15 11.84
C VAL A 467 -19.51 0.23 12.57
N TYR A 468 -19.57 1.44 13.13
CA TYR A 468 -20.82 1.91 13.76
C TYR A 468 -21.87 2.29 12.73
N TYR A 469 -21.45 2.69 11.51
CA TYR A 469 -22.36 2.86 10.39
C TYR A 469 -22.96 1.52 9.95
N ASP A 470 -22.13 0.48 9.80
CA ASP A 470 -22.58 -0.88 9.46
C ASP A 470 -23.54 -1.43 10.52
N ALA A 471 -23.28 -1.14 11.81
CA ALA A 471 -24.22 -1.48 12.88
C ALA A 471 -25.56 -0.73 12.72
N ALA A 472 -25.56 0.55 12.41
CA ALA A 472 -26.78 1.30 12.17
C ALA A 472 -27.58 0.71 10.99
N CYS A 473 -26.92 0.33 9.90
CA CYS A 473 -27.51 -0.35 8.75
C CYS A 473 -28.12 -1.71 9.14
N LEU A 474 -27.38 -2.54 9.88
CA LEU A 474 -27.87 -3.84 10.35
C LEU A 474 -29.14 -3.70 11.18
N TYR A 475 -29.13 -2.82 12.19
CA TYR A 475 -30.29 -2.62 13.06
C TYR A 475 -31.46 -1.98 12.31
N SER A 476 -31.22 -1.12 11.34
CA SER A 476 -32.24 -0.57 10.44
C SER A 476 -32.92 -1.69 9.60
N LYS A 477 -32.12 -2.57 8.97
CA LYS A 477 -32.64 -3.73 8.22
C LYS A 477 -33.45 -4.69 9.11
N MET A 478 -33.14 -4.76 10.39
CA MET A 478 -33.87 -5.57 11.37
C MET A 478 -35.11 -4.89 11.94
N GLY A 479 -35.38 -3.64 11.57
CA GLY A 479 -36.51 -2.86 12.07
C GLY A 479 -36.36 -2.35 13.51
N MET A 480 -35.13 -2.22 14.00
CA MET A 480 -34.77 -1.80 15.36
C MET A 480 -34.35 -0.33 15.35
N LYS A 481 -35.35 0.57 15.39
CA LYS A 481 -35.15 2.01 15.17
C LYS A 481 -34.22 2.66 16.19
N GLU A 482 -34.41 2.36 17.47
CA GLU A 482 -33.66 3.02 18.56
C GLU A 482 -32.19 2.68 18.50
N GLU A 483 -31.85 1.42 18.30
CA GLU A 483 -30.48 0.93 18.15
C GLU A 483 -29.83 1.49 16.88
N ALA A 484 -30.56 1.49 15.76
CA ALA A 484 -30.08 2.03 14.51
C ALA A 484 -29.71 3.51 14.62
N LEU A 485 -30.56 4.33 15.24
CA LEU A 485 -30.28 5.77 15.49
C LEU A 485 -29.13 5.97 16.45
N ARG A 486 -29.05 5.17 17.51
CA ARG A 486 -27.94 5.22 18.48
C ARG A 486 -26.58 4.93 17.79
N PHE A 487 -26.50 3.89 17.02
CA PHE A 487 -25.27 3.55 16.31
C PHE A 487 -24.94 4.55 15.22
N MET A 488 -25.94 5.11 14.55
CA MET A 488 -25.75 6.22 13.60
C MET A 488 -25.14 7.44 14.29
N GLU A 489 -25.64 7.84 15.46
CA GLU A 489 -25.08 8.96 16.22
C GLU A 489 -23.61 8.70 16.59
N ILE A 490 -23.28 7.51 17.12
CA ILE A 490 -21.90 7.13 17.44
C ILE A 490 -21.01 7.19 16.17
N SER A 491 -21.50 6.71 15.04
CA SER A 491 -20.79 6.76 13.77
C SER A 491 -20.45 8.22 13.38
N LEU A 492 -21.42 9.11 13.47
CA LEU A 492 -21.24 10.53 13.16
C LEU A 492 -20.32 11.24 14.17
N GLU A 493 -20.38 10.90 15.46
CA GLU A 493 -19.48 11.41 16.49
C GLU A 493 -18.02 10.97 16.23
N LYS A 494 -17.84 9.75 15.76
CA LYS A 494 -16.53 9.23 15.38
C LYS A 494 -16.01 9.75 14.03
N GLY A 495 -16.81 10.56 13.32
CA GLY A 495 -16.36 11.27 12.12
C GLY A 495 -16.81 10.67 10.79
N TYR A 496 -17.81 9.80 10.75
CA TYR A 496 -18.40 9.37 9.48
C TYR A 496 -19.10 10.58 8.81
N ARG A 497 -18.77 10.86 7.53
CA ARG A 497 -19.24 12.07 6.83
C ARG A 497 -19.68 11.81 5.39
N ARG A 498 -19.94 10.55 5.02
CA ARG A 498 -20.38 10.18 3.67
C ARG A 498 -21.87 10.40 3.50
N PHE A 499 -22.29 11.67 3.52
CA PHE A 499 -23.71 12.05 3.53
C PHE A 499 -24.41 11.69 2.21
N ALA A 500 -23.72 11.76 1.06
CA ALA A 500 -24.30 11.34 -0.21
C ALA A 500 -24.61 9.84 -0.21
N HIS A 501 -23.73 9.03 0.37
CA HIS A 501 -24.00 7.60 0.57
C HIS A 501 -25.21 7.37 1.49
N MET A 502 -25.27 8.04 2.64
CA MET A 502 -26.39 7.93 3.59
C MET A 502 -27.75 8.25 2.96
N GLU A 503 -27.78 9.10 1.94
CA GLU A 503 -29.04 9.51 1.27
C GLU A 503 -29.59 8.40 0.37
N VAL A 504 -28.73 7.54 -0.17
CA VAL A 504 -29.10 6.51 -1.15
C VAL A 504 -28.96 5.08 -0.62
N ASP A 505 -28.40 4.87 0.56
CA ASP A 505 -28.19 3.57 1.16
C ASP A 505 -29.51 2.94 1.63
N GLU A 506 -29.99 1.95 0.89
CA GLU A 506 -31.26 1.27 1.15
C GLU A 506 -31.32 0.61 2.53
N ASP A 507 -30.18 0.25 3.11
CA ASP A 507 -30.12 -0.35 4.44
C ASP A 507 -30.66 0.61 5.53
N LEU A 508 -30.67 1.92 5.25
CA LEU A 508 -31.23 2.94 6.14
C LEU A 508 -32.70 3.31 5.87
N ASP A 509 -33.38 2.68 4.89
CA ASP A 509 -34.73 3.05 4.48
C ASP A 509 -35.72 3.06 5.63
N PHE A 510 -35.57 2.14 6.58
CA PHE A 510 -36.46 2.04 7.74
C PHE A 510 -36.39 3.28 8.66
N ILE A 511 -35.20 3.91 8.78
CA ILE A 511 -35.00 5.06 9.68
C ILE A 511 -34.90 6.39 8.93
N ARG A 512 -34.56 6.40 7.62
CA ARG A 512 -34.22 7.61 6.84
C ARG A 512 -35.27 8.69 6.90
N ASN A 513 -36.53 8.32 6.86
CA ASN A 513 -37.65 9.27 6.84
C ASN A 513 -38.10 9.72 8.23
N SER A 514 -37.52 9.18 9.32
CA SER A 514 -37.87 9.61 10.67
C SER A 514 -37.34 11.01 11.00
N GLU A 515 -38.06 11.74 11.83
CA GLU A 515 -37.67 13.10 12.23
C GLU A 515 -36.37 13.07 13.05
N GLU A 516 -36.16 12.01 13.84
CA GLU A 516 -34.96 11.84 14.63
C GLU A 516 -33.71 11.64 13.76
N TYR A 517 -33.82 10.84 12.68
CA TYR A 517 -32.72 10.66 11.73
C TYR A 517 -32.40 11.98 11.02
N LYS A 518 -33.42 12.69 10.52
CA LYS A 518 -33.26 14.00 9.84
C LYS A 518 -32.62 15.03 10.78
N ALA A 519 -33.06 15.10 12.03
CA ALA A 519 -32.48 15.99 13.03
C ALA A 519 -31.00 15.64 13.30
N LEU A 520 -30.70 14.34 13.41
CA LEU A 520 -29.35 13.85 13.62
C LEU A 520 -28.43 14.23 12.46
N ILE A 521 -28.82 13.95 11.22
CA ILE A 521 -28.05 14.32 10.03
C ILE A 521 -27.86 15.85 9.93
N ASN A 522 -28.91 16.64 10.17
CA ASN A 522 -28.83 18.10 10.14
C ASN A 522 -27.88 18.65 11.23
N LYS A 523 -27.89 18.07 12.43
CA LYS A 523 -26.94 18.41 13.52
C LYS A 523 -25.49 18.34 13.02
N TYR A 524 -25.12 17.27 12.33
CA TYR A 524 -23.73 17.04 11.88
C TYR A 524 -23.40 17.67 10.52
N LYS A 525 -24.40 17.93 9.66
CA LYS A 525 -24.23 18.78 8.47
C LYS A 525 -24.05 20.26 8.84
N SER A 526 -24.74 20.78 9.86
CA SER A 526 -24.72 22.20 10.28
C SER A 526 -23.43 22.57 11.07
N VAL A 527 -22.75 21.63 11.68
CA VAL A 527 -21.42 21.89 12.29
C VAL A 527 -20.43 22.39 11.23
N LYS A 528 -20.61 22.01 9.95
CA LYS A 528 -19.86 22.50 8.79
C LYS A 528 -20.18 23.97 8.43
N ALA A 529 -21.42 24.37 8.52
CA ALA A 529 -21.86 25.73 8.11
C ALA A 529 -21.36 26.85 9.06
N LYS A 530 -20.91 26.49 10.28
CA LYS A 530 -20.36 27.48 11.22
C LYS A 530 -18.86 27.73 11.03
N SER A 531 -18.12 26.85 10.37
CA SER A 531 -16.69 27.05 10.07
C SER A 531 -16.45 27.81 8.76
N THR A 532 -17.43 27.85 7.85
CA THR A 532 -17.32 28.54 6.55
C THR A 532 -17.91 29.94 6.53
N GLY A 533 -18.26 30.49 7.69
CA GLY A 533 -18.85 31.86 7.81
C GLY A 533 -17.81 32.96 7.77
N LYS A 534 -17.48 33.43 6.60
CA LYS A 534 -17.19 34.78 6.12
C LYS A 534 -16.08 34.80 5.05
N THR A 535 -16.51 34.87 3.83
CA THR A 535 -16.09 35.97 2.93
C THR A 535 -17.04 35.95 1.73
N ASP A 536 -18.04 36.86 1.81
CA ASP A 536 -18.71 37.36 0.62
C ASP A 536 -17.69 38.08 -0.26
N THR A 537 -17.39 37.51 -1.40
CA THR A 537 -17.00 38.27 -2.57
C THR A 537 -17.73 37.68 -3.75
N SER A 538 -18.77 38.43 -4.15
CA SER A 538 -19.43 38.27 -5.44
C SER A 538 -18.43 38.29 -6.57
N VAL A 539 -18.15 37.13 -7.17
CA VAL A 539 -17.54 37.05 -8.48
C VAL A 539 -18.64 36.66 -9.44
N SER A 540 -18.98 37.62 -10.29
CA SER A 540 -19.86 37.50 -11.42
C SER A 540 -19.50 36.26 -12.27
N GLU A 541 -20.50 35.44 -12.56
CA GLU A 541 -20.49 34.45 -13.61
C GLU A 541 -20.05 35.10 -14.94
N SER A 542 -18.81 34.90 -15.32
CA SER A 542 -18.43 35.05 -16.71
C SER A 542 -18.47 33.65 -17.33
N ASN A 543 -19.54 33.36 -18.05
CA ASN A 543 -19.58 32.26 -19.02
C ASN A 543 -18.49 32.49 -20.06
N SER A 544 -17.29 31.90 -19.82
CA SER A 544 -16.34 31.73 -20.89
C SER A 544 -16.76 30.51 -21.67
N ILE A 545 -17.27 30.71 -22.86
CA ILE A 545 -17.44 29.68 -23.89
C ILE A 545 -16.04 29.18 -24.17
N ILE A 546 -15.73 27.96 -23.71
CA ILE A 546 -14.48 27.26 -24.05
C ILE A 546 -14.61 26.88 -25.52
N ASP A 547 -13.83 27.53 -26.36
CA ASP A 547 -13.78 27.26 -27.80
C ASP A 547 -13.06 25.90 -27.99
N MET A 548 -13.86 24.86 -28.29
CA MET A 548 -13.35 23.51 -28.53
C MET A 548 -12.90 23.41 -29.99
N THR A 549 -11.62 23.25 -30.21
CA THR A 549 -11.05 23.03 -31.55
C THR A 549 -11.21 21.57 -31.94
N THR A 550 -11.54 21.32 -33.21
CA THR A 550 -11.59 19.96 -33.80
C THR A 550 -10.46 19.80 -34.78
N THR A 551 -9.56 18.86 -34.51
CA THR A 551 -8.49 18.47 -35.50
C THR A 551 -8.91 17.21 -36.22
N GLU A 552 -8.76 17.20 -37.54
CA GLU A 552 -9.07 16.05 -38.38
C GLU A 552 -7.79 15.34 -38.85
N ILE A 553 -7.68 14.05 -38.56
CA ILE A 553 -6.52 13.22 -38.93
C ILE A 553 -6.98 12.18 -39.92
N PRO A 554 -6.43 12.16 -41.16
CA PRO A 554 -6.81 11.20 -42.16
C PRO A 554 -6.35 9.78 -41.81
N PHE A 555 -7.17 8.78 -42.14
CA PHE A 555 -6.82 7.38 -42.04
C PHE A 555 -7.08 6.61 -43.35
N VAL A 556 -6.35 5.51 -43.52
CA VAL A 556 -6.57 4.55 -44.61
C VAL A 556 -7.26 3.31 -44.04
N LYS A 557 -8.29 2.82 -44.72
CA LYS A 557 -8.96 1.58 -44.32
C LYS A 557 -8.44 0.43 -45.18
N GLU A 558 -7.73 -0.50 -44.56
CA GLU A 558 -7.18 -1.72 -45.15
C GLU A 558 -7.57 -2.92 -44.31
N ASP A 559 -8.04 -4.00 -44.95
CA ASP A 559 -8.44 -5.26 -44.30
C ASP A 559 -9.42 -5.09 -43.09
N GLY A 560 -10.29 -4.09 -43.21
CA GLY A 560 -11.29 -3.80 -42.16
C GLY A 560 -10.80 -2.93 -41.01
N VAL A 561 -9.51 -2.62 -40.91
CA VAL A 561 -8.91 -1.81 -39.86
C VAL A 561 -8.55 -0.41 -40.33
N CYS A 562 -8.59 0.57 -39.42
CA CYS A 562 -8.19 1.96 -39.70
C CYS A 562 -6.68 2.13 -39.38
N LYS A 563 -5.90 2.50 -40.41
CA LYS A 563 -4.46 2.78 -40.24
C LYS A 563 -4.21 4.28 -40.28
N VAL A 564 -3.52 4.76 -39.26
CA VAL A 564 -3.18 6.17 -39.04
C VAL A 564 -1.68 6.36 -39.23
N LYS A 565 -1.28 7.43 -39.90
CA LYS A 565 0.13 7.80 -40.04
C LYS A 565 0.57 8.52 -38.77
N CYS A 566 1.58 7.97 -38.07
CA CYS A 566 2.18 8.52 -36.87
C CYS A 566 3.69 8.62 -37.02
N SER A 567 4.35 9.38 -36.17
CA SER A 567 5.80 9.38 -36.01
C SER A 567 6.18 9.00 -34.59
N ILE A 568 7.09 8.05 -34.44
CA ILE A 568 7.62 7.65 -33.13
C ILE A 568 9.10 8.04 -33.03
N ASN A 569 9.45 8.89 -32.10
CA ASN A 569 10.81 9.41 -31.93
C ASN A 569 11.38 9.96 -33.26
N GLY A 570 10.52 10.53 -34.10
CA GLY A 570 10.86 11.03 -35.42
C GLY A 570 10.81 9.98 -36.58
N LEU A 571 10.57 8.71 -36.30
CA LEU A 571 10.42 7.66 -37.31
C LEU A 571 8.96 7.57 -37.79
N PRO A 572 8.63 7.87 -39.09
CA PRO A 572 7.26 7.76 -39.56
C PRO A 572 6.85 6.30 -39.75
N LEU A 573 5.72 5.92 -39.17
CA LEU A 573 5.14 4.59 -39.19
C LEU A 573 3.61 4.65 -39.41
N HIS A 574 2.99 3.52 -39.77
CA HIS A 574 1.54 3.40 -39.84
C HIS A 574 1.04 2.47 -38.76
N PHE A 575 0.14 2.95 -37.93
CA PHE A 575 -0.44 2.21 -36.83
C PHE A 575 -1.91 1.89 -37.08
N VAL A 576 -2.34 0.72 -36.67
CA VAL A 576 -3.75 0.38 -36.55
C VAL A 576 -4.32 1.13 -35.36
N PHE A 577 -5.38 1.87 -35.59
CA PHE A 577 -6.14 2.52 -34.52
C PHE A 577 -6.94 1.45 -33.78
N ASP A 578 -6.56 1.15 -32.55
CA ASP A 578 -7.15 0.08 -31.75
C ASP A 578 -7.49 0.57 -30.34
N THR A 579 -8.79 0.75 -30.08
CA THR A 579 -9.31 1.17 -28.77
C THR A 579 -9.26 0.06 -27.70
N GLY A 580 -9.02 -1.19 -28.13
CA GLY A 580 -8.86 -2.34 -27.23
C GLY A 580 -7.43 -2.56 -26.77
N ALA A 581 -6.43 -1.96 -27.42
CA ALA A 581 -5.05 -2.05 -27.00
C ALA A 581 -4.75 -1.06 -25.86
N SER A 582 -4.11 -1.53 -24.78
CA SER A 582 -3.75 -0.68 -23.65
C SER A 582 -2.61 0.27 -23.97
N ASP A 583 -1.58 -0.22 -24.65
CA ASP A 583 -0.35 0.52 -24.98
C ASP A 583 -0.17 0.67 -26.50
N VAL A 584 0.76 1.54 -26.89
CA VAL A 584 1.34 1.44 -28.23
C VAL A 584 2.05 0.10 -28.33
N THR A 585 1.72 -0.68 -29.36
CA THR A 585 2.36 -1.99 -29.59
C THR A 585 3.30 -1.92 -30.79
N ILE A 586 4.54 -2.36 -30.60
CA ILE A 586 5.61 -2.40 -31.59
C ILE A 586 6.13 -3.83 -31.68
N SER A 587 6.36 -4.35 -32.88
CA SER A 587 6.97 -5.67 -33.03
C SER A 587 8.47 -5.63 -32.69
N THR A 588 9.06 -6.81 -32.40
CA THR A 588 10.53 -6.92 -32.22
C THR A 588 11.33 -6.48 -33.44
N VAL A 589 10.74 -6.56 -34.63
CA VAL A 589 11.41 -6.14 -35.88
C VAL A 589 11.58 -4.63 -35.90
N GLU A 590 10.50 -3.89 -35.66
CA GLU A 590 10.53 -2.42 -35.61
C GLU A 590 11.36 -1.92 -34.45
N ALA A 591 11.21 -2.50 -33.27
CA ALA A 591 12.01 -2.11 -32.11
C ALA A 591 13.52 -2.31 -32.34
N THR A 592 13.90 -3.43 -32.98
CA THR A 592 15.29 -3.70 -33.35
C THR A 592 15.81 -2.70 -34.39
N PHE A 593 15.00 -2.37 -35.39
CA PHE A 593 15.31 -1.35 -36.36
C PHE A 593 15.51 0.01 -35.70
N MET A 594 14.61 0.39 -34.81
CA MET A 594 14.67 1.65 -34.09
C MET A 594 15.93 1.75 -33.21
N MET A 595 16.31 0.68 -32.52
CA MET A 595 17.54 0.63 -31.73
C MET A 595 18.80 0.74 -32.59
N LYS A 596 18.86 0.02 -33.71
CA LYS A 596 20.01 0.08 -34.64
C LYS A 596 20.21 1.43 -35.25
N ASN A 597 19.12 2.19 -35.48
CA ASN A 597 19.16 3.50 -36.16
C ASN A 597 19.06 4.68 -35.17
N GLY A 598 19.16 4.45 -33.87
CA GLY A 598 19.22 5.50 -32.84
C GLY A 598 17.89 6.15 -32.46
N TYR A 599 16.75 5.63 -32.95
CA TYR A 599 15.41 6.07 -32.55
C TYR A 599 15.02 5.58 -31.16
N LEU A 600 15.64 4.49 -30.70
CA LEU A 600 15.55 3.95 -29.33
C LEU A 600 16.96 3.64 -28.81
N ASN A 601 17.14 3.65 -27.50
CA ASN A 601 18.38 3.23 -26.84
C ASN A 601 18.07 2.40 -25.58
N SER A 602 19.09 1.80 -24.97
CA SER A 602 18.92 0.93 -23.80
C SER A 602 18.30 1.61 -22.58
N LYS A 603 18.41 2.95 -22.48
CA LYS A 603 17.80 3.72 -21.39
C LYS A 603 16.29 3.91 -21.57
N ASP A 604 15.79 3.71 -22.78
CA ASP A 604 14.36 3.80 -23.08
C ASP A 604 13.63 2.49 -22.71
N VAL A 605 14.35 1.42 -22.31
CA VAL A 605 13.78 0.16 -21.84
C VAL A 605 13.46 0.31 -20.35
N ILE A 606 12.16 0.15 -20.00
CA ILE A 606 11.67 0.35 -18.61
C ILE A 606 11.60 -0.99 -17.86
N GLY A 607 11.30 -2.09 -18.57
CA GLY A 607 11.13 -3.40 -17.96
C GLY A 607 10.46 -4.42 -18.86
N SER A 608 9.80 -5.41 -18.27
CA SER A 608 9.01 -6.42 -18.96
C SER A 608 7.62 -6.53 -18.37
N GLN A 609 6.62 -6.86 -19.18
CA GLN A 609 5.23 -7.03 -18.77
C GLN A 609 4.63 -8.27 -19.43
N ARG A 610 3.75 -8.97 -18.69
CA ARG A 610 2.91 -10.02 -19.27
C ARG A 610 1.72 -9.36 -19.97
N TYR A 611 1.38 -9.83 -21.16
CA TYR A 611 0.19 -9.44 -21.90
C TYR A 611 -0.51 -10.67 -22.45
N MET A 612 -1.82 -10.59 -22.59
CA MET A 612 -2.63 -11.62 -23.24
C MET A 612 -2.87 -11.19 -24.69
N ASP A 613 -2.60 -12.08 -25.63
CA ASP A 613 -2.90 -11.83 -27.03
C ASP A 613 -4.37 -12.11 -27.37
N ALA A 614 -4.77 -11.79 -28.60
CA ALA A 614 -6.16 -11.99 -29.06
C ALA A 614 -6.64 -13.45 -29.04
N ASN A 615 -5.73 -14.43 -28.87
CA ASN A 615 -6.05 -15.84 -28.76
C ASN A 615 -6.17 -16.31 -27.30
N GLY A 616 -5.90 -15.42 -26.33
CA GLY A 616 -5.92 -15.74 -24.91
C GLY A 616 -4.59 -16.27 -24.34
N ASP A 617 -3.51 -16.29 -25.15
CA ASP A 617 -2.20 -16.75 -24.71
C ASP A 617 -1.44 -15.66 -23.93
N ILE A 618 -0.86 -16.02 -22.79
CA ILE A 618 -0.06 -15.11 -21.96
C ILE A 618 1.37 -15.06 -22.49
N ASN A 619 1.78 -13.89 -22.94
CA ASN A 619 3.10 -13.60 -23.47
C ASN A 619 3.82 -12.57 -22.59
N VAL A 620 5.17 -12.56 -22.65
CA VAL A 620 5.99 -11.53 -22.01
C VAL A 620 6.55 -10.59 -23.07
N GLY A 621 6.26 -9.31 -22.95
CA GLY A 621 6.79 -8.24 -23.81
C GLY A 621 7.73 -7.31 -23.04
N THR A 622 8.60 -6.63 -23.78
CA THR A 622 9.48 -5.59 -23.23
C THR A 622 8.72 -4.27 -23.21
N VAL A 623 8.71 -3.58 -22.09
CA VAL A 623 8.12 -2.24 -21.95
C VAL A 623 9.18 -1.18 -22.22
N ILE A 624 8.85 -0.23 -23.07
CA ILE A 624 9.74 0.88 -23.45
C ILE A 624 9.01 2.22 -23.29
N ASN A 625 9.79 3.28 -23.07
CA ASN A 625 9.31 4.65 -23.10
C ASN A 625 9.65 5.29 -24.45
N LEU A 626 8.65 5.72 -25.19
CA LEU A 626 8.82 6.48 -26.43
C LEU A 626 8.93 7.96 -26.06
N LYS A 627 10.01 8.62 -26.46
CA LYS A 627 10.25 10.04 -26.16
C LYS A 627 9.17 10.93 -26.75
N SER A 628 8.76 10.64 -27.98
CA SER A 628 7.64 11.35 -28.62
C SER A 628 6.85 10.44 -29.55
N VAL A 629 5.54 10.68 -29.61
CA VAL A 629 4.62 10.11 -30.59
C VAL A 629 3.84 11.28 -31.20
N SER A 630 4.00 11.50 -32.52
CA SER A 630 3.29 12.57 -33.21
C SER A 630 2.20 12.00 -34.11
N ILE A 631 0.99 12.58 -34.05
CA ILE A 631 -0.19 12.20 -34.82
C ILE A 631 -0.87 13.47 -35.32
N GLY A 632 -0.79 13.74 -36.63
CA GLY A 632 -1.22 15.03 -37.16
C GLY A 632 -0.45 16.18 -36.46
N ASP A 633 -1.14 17.14 -35.89
CA ASP A 633 -0.57 18.28 -35.18
C ASP A 633 -0.30 18.00 -33.69
N PHE A 634 -0.64 16.80 -33.19
CA PHE A 634 -0.40 16.42 -31.80
C PHE A 634 0.99 15.81 -31.62
N GLU A 635 1.71 16.24 -30.60
CA GLU A 635 2.95 15.62 -30.15
C GLU A 635 2.83 15.23 -28.67
N LEU A 636 2.85 13.92 -28.41
CA LEU A 636 2.77 13.34 -27.06
C LEU A 636 4.15 12.89 -26.61
N ASN A 637 4.61 13.37 -25.47
CA ASN A 637 5.90 13.00 -24.90
C ASN A 637 5.76 11.89 -23.86
N ASN A 638 6.82 11.10 -23.68
CA ASN A 638 6.90 10.02 -22.67
C ASN A 638 5.74 9.03 -22.78
N VAL A 639 5.58 8.45 -23.95
CA VAL A 639 4.51 7.48 -24.23
C VAL A 639 4.99 6.06 -23.95
N ARG A 640 4.26 5.33 -23.12
CA ARG A 640 4.52 3.93 -22.84
C ARG A 640 4.18 3.07 -24.05
N ALA A 641 5.04 2.11 -24.37
CA ALA A 641 4.84 1.15 -25.44
C ALA A 641 5.32 -0.25 -25.03
N SER A 642 4.70 -1.27 -25.62
CA SER A 642 5.05 -2.68 -25.43
C SER A 642 5.66 -3.25 -26.69
N VAL A 643 6.86 -3.85 -26.59
CA VAL A 643 7.50 -4.59 -27.67
C VAL A 643 7.09 -6.05 -27.56
N VAL A 644 6.32 -6.52 -28.53
CA VAL A 644 5.80 -7.89 -28.56
C VAL A 644 6.68 -8.80 -29.40
N ARG A 645 6.82 -10.06 -28.98
CA ARG A 645 7.72 -11.04 -29.64
C ARG A 645 7.26 -11.50 -31.02
N SER A 646 5.99 -11.33 -31.34
CA SER A 646 5.46 -11.74 -32.66
C SER A 646 6.02 -10.83 -33.76
N GLN A 647 6.69 -11.43 -34.74
CA GLN A 647 7.22 -10.71 -35.91
C GLN A 647 6.12 -10.20 -36.86
N LYS A 648 4.90 -10.72 -36.72
CA LYS A 648 3.73 -10.37 -37.54
C LYS A 648 2.69 -9.56 -36.77
N ALA A 649 2.99 -9.15 -35.56
CA ALA A 649 2.05 -8.32 -34.79
C ALA A 649 1.85 -6.99 -35.49
N PRO A 650 0.60 -6.53 -35.68
CA PRO A 650 0.33 -5.21 -36.22
C PRO A 650 0.86 -4.14 -35.26
N LEU A 651 1.32 -3.02 -35.76
CA LEU A 651 1.60 -1.85 -34.95
C LEU A 651 0.27 -1.28 -34.48
N LEU A 652 0.03 -1.25 -33.16
CA LEU A 652 -1.22 -0.79 -32.57
C LEU A 652 -1.03 0.57 -31.89
N LEU A 653 -1.95 1.48 -32.13
CA LEU A 653 -2.06 2.75 -31.42
C LEU A 653 -3.12 2.59 -30.33
N GLY A 654 -2.68 2.30 -29.11
CA GLY A 654 -3.54 1.97 -27.99
C GLY A 654 -3.88 3.14 -27.07
N GLN A 655 -4.49 2.85 -25.94
CA GLN A 655 -5.02 3.83 -24.98
C GLN A 655 -3.95 4.75 -24.37
N SER A 656 -2.68 4.30 -24.28
CA SER A 656 -1.56 5.15 -23.81
C SER A 656 -1.37 6.42 -24.67
N VAL A 657 -1.87 6.42 -25.91
CA VAL A 657 -1.93 7.57 -26.81
C VAL A 657 -3.35 8.12 -26.93
N LEU A 658 -4.32 7.24 -27.23
CA LEU A 658 -5.68 7.66 -27.54
C LEU A 658 -6.36 8.39 -26.39
N GLY A 659 -6.09 7.94 -25.16
CA GLY A 659 -6.62 8.57 -23.94
C GLY A 659 -6.09 10.00 -23.69
N ARG A 660 -4.96 10.35 -24.29
CA ARG A 660 -4.33 11.69 -24.16
C ARG A 660 -4.76 12.67 -25.24
N LEU A 661 -5.39 12.19 -26.31
CA LEU A 661 -5.80 13.04 -27.46
C LEU A 661 -7.17 13.72 -27.24
N GLY A 662 -7.95 13.33 -26.22
CA GLY A 662 -9.28 13.85 -25.96
C GLY A 662 -10.39 13.02 -26.60
N LYS A 663 -11.56 13.63 -26.89
CA LYS A 663 -12.68 12.89 -27.46
C LYS A 663 -12.46 12.63 -28.96
N ILE A 664 -12.38 11.36 -29.33
CA ILE A 664 -12.14 10.91 -30.69
C ILE A 664 -13.46 10.41 -31.30
N GLU A 665 -13.78 10.87 -32.48
CA GLU A 665 -14.91 10.45 -33.29
C GLU A 665 -14.41 9.94 -34.66
N ILE A 666 -14.83 8.73 -35.06
CA ILE A 666 -14.42 8.13 -36.31
C ILE A 666 -15.45 8.49 -37.38
N ASP A 667 -15.07 9.34 -38.33
CA ASP A 667 -15.86 9.65 -39.52
C ASP A 667 -15.48 8.68 -40.66
N ASN A 668 -16.18 7.56 -40.75
CA ASN A 668 -15.92 6.54 -41.77
C ASN A 668 -16.18 7.03 -43.21
N PRO A 669 -17.24 7.81 -43.51
CA PRO A 669 -17.43 8.39 -44.84
C PRO A 669 -16.32 9.37 -45.25
N GLY A 670 -15.92 10.24 -44.32
CA GLY A 670 -14.85 11.22 -44.55
C GLY A 670 -13.44 10.63 -44.45
N ARG A 671 -13.28 9.41 -43.91
CA ARG A 671 -12.00 8.76 -43.62
C ARG A 671 -11.08 9.61 -42.75
N VAL A 672 -11.66 10.25 -41.72
CA VAL A 672 -10.92 11.07 -40.77
C VAL A 672 -11.28 10.71 -39.31
N LEU A 673 -10.29 10.81 -38.45
CA LEU A 673 -10.50 10.85 -37.00
C LEU A 673 -10.70 12.31 -36.60
N LYS A 674 -11.82 12.63 -35.99
CA LYS A 674 -12.13 13.97 -35.46
C LYS A 674 -11.78 14.00 -33.97
N ILE A 675 -10.77 14.76 -33.63
CA ILE A 675 -10.31 14.91 -32.24
C ILE A 675 -10.76 16.28 -31.72
N LYS A 676 -11.59 16.26 -30.67
CA LYS A 676 -12.04 17.48 -30.00
C LYS A 676 -11.14 17.76 -28.82
N HIS A 677 -10.45 18.90 -28.83
CA HIS A 677 -9.50 19.32 -27.79
C HIS A 677 -9.63 20.80 -27.46
N GLN A 678 -9.12 21.22 -26.33
CA GLN A 678 -8.99 22.64 -25.97
C GLN A 678 -7.83 23.25 -26.76
N GLY A 679 -8.04 24.37 -27.43
CA GLY A 679 -7.01 25.03 -28.24
C GLY A 679 -5.78 25.41 -27.41
N ASN A 680 -4.57 25.17 -27.96
CA ASN A 680 -3.26 25.49 -27.39
C ASN A 680 -2.89 24.78 -26.06
N VAL A 681 -2.77 23.44 -26.10
CA VAL A 681 -2.03 22.71 -25.08
C VAL A 681 -0.93 21.91 -25.75
N ASN A 682 0.32 22.21 -25.44
CA ASN A 682 1.46 21.30 -25.72
C ASN A 682 1.31 20.08 -24.81
N TYR A 683 0.99 18.92 -25.37
CA TYR A 683 0.76 17.67 -24.65
C TYR A 683 2.06 16.94 -24.26
#